data_a4a61b5d760b71a39d7bbd627cd628bc
#
_entry.id   a4a61b5d760b71a39d7bbd627cd628bc
#
_cell.length_a   1.000
_cell.length_b   1.000
_cell.length_c   1.000
_cell.angle_alpha   90.00
_cell.angle_beta   90.00
_cell.angle_gamma   90.00
#
_symmetry.space_group_name_H-M   'P 1'
#
loop_
_entity.id
_entity.type
_entity.pdbx_description
1 polymer ?
#
loop_
_entity_poly.entity_id
_entity_poly.type
_entity_poly.pdbx_seq_one_letter_code
_entity_poly.pdbx_strand_id
1 'polypeptide(L)'
;MSAATEANGHHVGQSLRRKEDPRLITGRARYVDDIELPGMLWAAIVRSPEAHAKIVSIDTSAAAEREGVHAVYVGADMADLGGPLPCAWSPEGFNNPEHWPLARDTVKHVGDPVAVVIGDDRYAVVDAAEDVVVEYESLPVVTDPEQAIEGGPLVHEQFGTNKVFEWSLPGGDIEAGFAEADVIVERKFVNHRTAGAPIEPRGVLADYRAGALTVYSSTQVPHFLRLFLALLLGISEERVRVVAPEVGGGFGSKLQVYGEEILLAWCSRKLGQPVKWIETRTENMAVSHHGRDQISQIKIGAKQDGKITAYHVKILGDFGAYNMLLTPVIPVLGAFVMGGCYAIPAVQTDIVGVFTNKNPTDAIRGAGRPEATHMIEITLDQLAAELGIDRLELRRKNFIPRDSFPHATATAVTYDSGDYEKTLDKLLEHLDLEAFEREREELRAKGVYRGIGFSTYTEICGLAPSRITGPKGLGLAAGGWESAMVRVHNTGAVTVYTGTSPHGQGLETAFAQIVADKLGVDPANVEVIHGDTGTGPEGRNTYGSRSLAVGGEAIARSANKIAEKSKQVVAHHLEAAPEDIEVRDGKFSVKGSPDKGMTLAEVAGAVYIYDIPDGMEPGLEETTFYDPENFVFPFGAHACVVDVDAETGKVTVARYVAVDDCGNAINPLLISGQVHGGVVHGIGQALYERIHYDEDGQLVTGTFVDYALPTAAELPSFELDRTTTPSPVNSLGSKGVGEAGTIAASAAVTNAVIDALRPLGVTYMNMPLSPMRVWEAITQAKEGAPA
;
A
#
# COMPACT_ATOMS: atom_id res chain seq x y z
N MET A 1 -21.10 25.57 14.00
CA MET A 1 -20.84 25.76 15.44
C MET A 1 -20.87 24.38 16.06
N SER A 2 -19.70 23.77 16.29
CA SER A 2 -19.55 22.45 16.90
C SER A 2 -19.67 22.62 18.41
N ALA A 3 -20.57 21.89 19.03
CA ALA A 3 -20.62 21.73 20.47
C ALA A 3 -19.31 21.13 20.94
N ALA A 4 -18.61 21.87 21.80
CA ALA A 4 -17.49 21.34 22.56
C ALA A 4 -18.08 20.28 23.52
N THR A 5 -17.92 19.02 23.20
CA THR A 5 -18.08 17.92 24.15
C THR A 5 -16.95 18.07 25.16
N GLU A 6 -17.31 18.21 26.43
CA GLU A 6 -16.37 18.21 27.56
C GLU A 6 -15.49 16.95 27.46
N ALA A 7 -14.21 17.15 27.21
CA ALA A 7 -13.24 16.09 27.06
C ALA A 7 -12.98 15.45 28.43
N ASN A 8 -13.37 14.22 28.61
CA ASN A 8 -12.96 13.34 29.70
C ASN A 8 -11.48 12.93 29.53
N GLY A 9 -10.53 13.86 29.49
CA GLY A 9 -9.09 13.59 29.51
C GLY A 9 -8.48 12.56 28.52
N HIS A 10 -9.26 11.97 27.64
CA HIS A 10 -8.83 10.99 26.64
C HIS A 10 -8.87 11.57 25.24
N HIS A 11 -7.78 11.45 24.50
CA HIS A 11 -7.63 11.93 23.12
C HIS A 11 -7.81 10.82 22.08
N VAL A 12 -7.49 9.57 22.43
CA VAL A 12 -7.76 8.40 21.59
C VAL A 12 -9.27 8.22 21.41
N GLY A 13 -9.69 7.99 20.17
CA GLY A 13 -11.11 7.91 19.80
C GLY A 13 -11.74 9.26 19.40
N GLN A 14 -11.05 10.38 19.60
CA GLN A 14 -11.53 11.70 19.19
C GLN A 14 -11.14 12.02 17.74
N SER A 15 -12.03 12.73 17.03
CA SER A 15 -11.82 13.23 15.67
C SER A 15 -11.00 14.53 15.69
N LEU A 16 -9.73 14.44 16.06
CA LEU A 16 -8.83 15.58 16.01
C LEU A 16 -8.42 15.91 14.58
N ARG A 17 -8.40 17.23 14.27
CA ARG A 17 -7.82 17.69 13.00
C ARG A 17 -6.34 17.40 12.97
N ARG A 18 -5.80 17.15 11.77
CA ARG A 18 -4.37 16.86 11.62
C ARG A 18 -3.52 18.04 12.05
N LYS A 19 -2.55 17.78 12.92
CA LYS A 19 -1.57 18.78 13.33
C LYS A 19 -0.60 19.14 12.18
N GLU A 20 -0.48 18.28 11.17
CA GLU A 20 0.28 18.50 9.94
C GLU A 20 -0.38 19.50 8.99
N ASP A 21 -1.70 19.62 8.98
CA ASP A 21 -2.45 20.44 8.01
C ASP A 21 -1.98 21.89 7.91
N PRO A 22 -1.69 22.62 9.02
CA PRO A 22 -1.29 24.01 8.92
C PRO A 22 -0.04 24.26 8.07
N ARG A 23 0.97 23.37 8.14
CA ARG A 23 2.16 23.52 7.29
C ARG A 23 1.91 23.08 5.85
N LEU A 24 1.08 22.05 5.64
CA LEU A 24 0.76 21.53 4.33
C LEU A 24 -0.06 22.53 3.50
N ILE A 25 -1.08 23.17 4.08
CA ILE A 25 -2.00 24.05 3.35
C ILE A 25 -1.51 25.52 3.25
N THR A 26 -0.43 25.87 3.94
CA THR A 26 0.13 27.24 3.93
C THR A 26 1.45 27.34 3.17
N GLY A 27 1.87 26.30 2.44
CA GLY A 27 3.13 26.28 1.68
C GLY A 27 4.39 26.26 2.55
N ARG A 28 4.30 25.80 3.81
CA ARG A 28 5.45 25.64 4.72
C ARG A 28 6.00 24.22 4.72
N ALA A 29 5.25 23.28 4.19
CA ALA A 29 5.70 21.93 3.97
C ALA A 29 6.84 21.91 2.94
N ARG A 30 7.77 20.99 3.08
CA ARG A 30 8.90 20.84 2.18
C ARG A 30 8.88 19.45 1.58
N TYR A 31 8.73 19.40 0.26
CA TYR A 31 8.91 18.22 -0.56
C TYR A 31 10.34 18.16 -1.11
N VAL A 32 10.72 17.08 -1.76
CA VAL A 32 12.08 16.95 -2.31
C VAL A 32 12.39 18.07 -3.30
N ASP A 33 11.41 18.48 -4.12
CA ASP A 33 11.60 19.57 -5.10
C ASP A 33 11.86 20.94 -4.44
N ASP A 34 11.38 21.16 -3.22
CA ASP A 34 11.58 22.41 -2.46
C ASP A 34 12.95 22.51 -1.77
N ILE A 35 13.75 21.44 -1.78
CA ILE A 35 15.03 21.42 -1.07
C ILE A 35 16.13 21.86 -2.01
N GLU A 36 16.83 22.92 -1.64
CA GLU A 36 17.99 23.46 -2.35
C GLU A 36 19.23 23.41 -1.47
N LEU A 37 20.35 22.98 -2.05
CA LEU A 37 21.64 22.91 -1.39
C LEU A 37 22.68 23.72 -2.18
N PRO A 38 23.63 24.40 -1.50
CA PRO A 38 24.69 25.16 -2.17
C PRO A 38 25.53 24.31 -3.12
N GLY A 39 25.68 24.74 -4.36
CA GLY A 39 26.42 24.02 -5.42
C GLY A 39 25.70 22.77 -5.94
N MET A 40 24.39 22.70 -5.78
CA MET A 40 23.55 21.61 -6.27
C MET A 40 23.52 21.61 -7.79
N LEU A 41 23.66 20.43 -8.36
CA LEU A 41 23.50 20.14 -9.78
C LEU A 41 22.16 19.47 -10.04
N TRP A 42 21.69 19.54 -11.28
CA TRP A 42 20.51 18.86 -11.77
C TRP A 42 20.88 17.67 -12.64
N ALA A 43 20.04 16.66 -12.63
CA ALA A 43 20.16 15.49 -13.49
C ALA A 43 18.94 15.34 -14.39
N ALA A 44 19.17 14.94 -15.65
CA ALA A 44 18.16 14.42 -16.57
C ALA A 44 18.55 13.00 -16.98
N ILE A 45 17.58 12.10 -17.00
CA ILE A 45 17.79 10.69 -17.33
C ILE A 45 17.31 10.43 -18.76
N VAL A 46 18.23 9.92 -19.60
CA VAL A 46 17.90 9.45 -20.94
C VAL A 46 17.28 8.06 -20.84
N ARG A 47 16.09 7.91 -21.39
CA ARG A 47 15.32 6.66 -21.30
C ARG A 47 15.11 6.06 -22.68
N SER A 48 15.10 4.73 -22.73
CA SER A 48 14.86 3.99 -23.97
C SER A 48 13.43 4.22 -24.49
N PRO A 49 13.29 4.55 -25.79
CA PRO A 49 12.00 4.48 -26.48
C PRO A 49 11.66 3.05 -26.94
N GLU A 50 12.64 2.13 -26.93
CA GLU A 50 12.49 0.74 -27.35
C GLU A 50 12.01 -0.12 -26.18
N ALA A 51 11.05 -1.00 -26.48
CA ALA A 51 10.54 -1.96 -25.51
C ALA A 51 11.49 -3.15 -25.30
N HIS A 52 12.25 -3.53 -26.33
CA HIS A 52 13.26 -4.57 -26.25
C HIS A 52 14.32 -4.36 -27.34
N ALA A 53 15.53 -4.05 -26.96
CA ALA A 53 16.61 -3.82 -27.92
C ALA A 53 17.99 -4.03 -27.29
N LYS A 54 18.98 -4.39 -28.12
CA LYS A 54 20.38 -4.28 -27.76
C LYS A 54 20.83 -2.84 -27.92
N ILE A 55 21.65 -2.37 -27.00
CA ILE A 55 22.34 -1.08 -27.11
C ILE A 55 23.59 -1.33 -27.95
N VAL A 56 23.62 -0.82 -29.17
CA VAL A 56 24.77 -0.96 -30.08
C VAL A 56 25.82 0.07 -29.74
N SER A 57 25.44 1.32 -29.54
CA SER A 57 26.31 2.41 -29.13
C SER A 57 25.55 3.51 -28.43
N ILE A 58 26.25 4.27 -27.57
CA ILE A 58 25.74 5.49 -26.94
C ILE A 58 26.78 6.59 -27.19
N ASP A 59 26.42 7.58 -28.00
CA ASP A 59 27.25 8.77 -28.24
C ASP A 59 26.76 9.91 -27.32
N THR A 60 27.60 10.27 -26.37
CA THR A 60 27.38 11.33 -25.38
C THR A 60 28.15 12.62 -25.70
N SER A 61 28.91 12.67 -26.78
CA SER A 61 29.87 13.74 -27.08
C SER A 61 29.18 15.10 -27.18
N ALA A 62 28.11 15.21 -27.96
CA ALA A 62 27.37 16.47 -28.14
C ALA A 62 26.76 16.97 -26.82
N ALA A 63 26.19 16.09 -26.02
CA ALA A 63 25.65 16.42 -24.71
C ALA A 63 26.74 16.92 -23.75
N ALA A 64 27.90 16.27 -23.74
CA ALA A 64 29.03 16.60 -22.87
C ALA A 64 29.68 17.95 -23.22
N GLU A 65 29.60 18.39 -24.47
CA GLU A 65 30.13 19.67 -24.95
C GLU A 65 29.21 20.87 -24.70
N ARG A 66 27.96 20.64 -24.25
CA ARG A 66 27.03 21.74 -23.94
C ARG A 66 27.49 22.56 -22.74
N GLU A 67 27.35 23.86 -22.83
CA GLU A 67 27.63 24.77 -21.73
C GLU A 67 26.76 24.46 -20.51
N GLY A 68 27.36 24.37 -19.33
CA GLY A 68 26.68 24.06 -18.07
C GLY A 68 26.50 22.56 -17.81
N VAL A 69 26.91 21.67 -18.73
CA VAL A 69 26.95 20.22 -18.47
C VAL A 69 28.28 19.86 -17.79
N HIS A 70 28.19 19.17 -16.67
CA HIS A 70 29.36 18.74 -15.87
C HIS A 70 29.76 17.29 -16.15
N ALA A 71 28.79 16.42 -16.41
CA ALA A 71 29.06 15.02 -16.71
C ALA A 71 27.89 14.37 -17.46
N VAL A 72 28.23 13.36 -18.27
CA VAL A 72 27.28 12.42 -18.84
C VAL A 72 27.80 11.01 -18.51
N TYR A 73 26.98 10.19 -17.89
CA TYR A 73 27.34 8.82 -17.53
C TYR A 73 26.40 7.81 -18.19
N VAL A 74 26.96 6.64 -18.51
CA VAL A 74 26.25 5.47 -19.06
C VAL A 74 26.44 4.24 -18.18
N GLY A 75 25.74 3.15 -18.45
CA GLY A 75 25.79 1.94 -17.62
C GLY A 75 27.20 1.37 -17.41
N ALA A 76 28.11 1.51 -18.39
CA ALA A 76 29.50 1.06 -18.29
C ALA A 76 30.33 1.82 -17.24
N ASP A 77 30.00 3.09 -16.96
CA ASP A 77 30.71 3.92 -15.98
C ASP A 77 30.44 3.48 -14.53
N MET A 78 29.36 2.73 -14.29
CA MET A 78 28.95 2.24 -12.97
C MET A 78 29.56 0.86 -12.63
N ALA A 79 30.72 0.51 -13.18
CA ALA A 79 31.38 -0.77 -12.92
C ALA A 79 31.81 -0.96 -11.45
N ASP A 80 31.94 0.13 -10.67
CA ASP A 80 32.28 0.12 -9.25
C ASP A 80 31.05 -0.01 -8.31
N LEU A 81 29.85 -0.17 -8.85
CA LEU A 81 28.65 -0.44 -8.05
C LEU A 81 28.68 -1.88 -7.51
N GLY A 82 28.34 -2.06 -6.23
CA GLY A 82 28.48 -3.33 -5.51
C GLY A 82 27.52 -4.45 -5.94
N GLY A 83 26.54 -4.16 -6.80
CA GLY A 83 25.58 -5.14 -7.32
C GLY A 83 24.37 -4.52 -8.00
N PRO A 84 23.45 -5.33 -8.53
CA PRO A 84 22.18 -4.89 -9.09
C PRO A 84 21.19 -4.45 -8.00
N LEU A 85 20.06 -3.88 -8.43
CA LEU A 85 18.95 -3.49 -7.55
C LEU A 85 18.36 -4.71 -6.83
N PRO A 86 17.88 -4.56 -5.58
CA PRO A 86 17.49 -5.69 -4.76
C PRO A 86 16.07 -6.21 -5.08
N CYS A 87 15.91 -7.54 -4.91
CA CYS A 87 14.62 -8.18 -4.67
C CYS A 87 14.67 -8.87 -3.29
N ALA A 88 13.67 -8.62 -2.44
CA ALA A 88 13.70 -9.04 -1.04
C ALA A 88 13.25 -10.49 -0.81
N TRP A 89 12.75 -11.17 -1.84
CA TRP A 89 12.31 -12.55 -1.75
C TRP A 89 12.70 -13.36 -2.98
N SER A 90 13.31 -14.50 -2.74
CA SER A 90 13.78 -15.42 -3.78
C SER A 90 13.28 -16.83 -3.46
N PRO A 91 12.05 -17.20 -3.89
CA PRO A 91 11.54 -18.55 -3.72
C PRO A 91 12.36 -19.58 -4.52
N GLU A 92 12.17 -20.87 -4.25
CA GLU A 92 12.84 -21.94 -4.98
C GLU A 92 12.54 -21.88 -6.48
N GLY A 93 13.56 -22.00 -7.31
CA GLY A 93 13.43 -21.91 -8.77
C GLY A 93 13.20 -20.48 -9.31
N PHE A 94 13.52 -19.47 -8.51
CA PHE A 94 13.33 -18.07 -8.86
C PHE A 94 14.33 -17.58 -9.91
N ASN A 95 13.83 -17.13 -11.04
CA ASN A 95 14.61 -16.46 -12.07
C ASN A 95 14.64 -14.95 -11.75
N ASN A 96 15.80 -14.45 -11.33
CA ASN A 96 15.99 -13.03 -11.00
C ASN A 96 17.06 -12.42 -11.91
N PRO A 97 16.69 -11.63 -12.92
CA PRO A 97 17.63 -10.94 -13.77
C PRO A 97 18.32 -9.81 -13.00
N GLU A 98 19.54 -9.48 -13.38
CA GLU A 98 20.21 -8.29 -12.89
C GLU A 98 19.47 -7.05 -13.40
N HIS A 99 19.07 -6.19 -12.50
CA HIS A 99 18.47 -4.89 -12.79
C HIS A 99 19.44 -3.79 -12.34
N TRP A 100 20.03 -3.08 -13.29
CA TRP A 100 21.01 -2.04 -13.02
C TRP A 100 20.39 -0.65 -13.09
N PRO A 101 20.90 0.35 -12.34
CA PRO A 101 20.39 1.74 -12.39
C PRO A 101 20.46 2.40 -13.77
N LEU A 102 21.39 1.98 -14.62
CA LEU A 102 21.45 2.29 -16.05
C LEU A 102 21.65 0.98 -16.81
N ALA A 103 20.92 0.78 -17.90
CA ALA A 103 21.03 -0.37 -18.78
C ALA A 103 22.46 -0.45 -19.37
N ARG A 104 22.99 -1.68 -19.45
CA ARG A 104 24.38 -1.93 -19.92
C ARG A 104 24.42 -2.38 -21.38
N ASP A 105 23.71 -3.46 -21.68
CA ASP A 105 23.79 -4.13 -22.99
C ASP A 105 22.45 -4.17 -23.71
N THR A 106 21.35 -4.23 -22.95
CA THR A 106 20.00 -4.36 -23.49
C THR A 106 19.01 -3.58 -22.66
N VAL A 107 17.99 -3.03 -23.32
CA VAL A 107 16.79 -2.46 -22.70
C VAL A 107 15.65 -3.47 -22.81
N LYS A 108 14.78 -3.52 -21.79
CA LYS A 108 13.76 -4.56 -21.64
C LYS A 108 12.32 -4.02 -21.60
N HIS A 109 12.16 -2.72 -21.42
CA HIS A 109 10.86 -2.04 -21.51
C HIS A 109 11.07 -0.58 -21.92
N VAL A 110 10.02 0.05 -22.45
CA VAL A 110 10.02 1.49 -22.69
C VAL A 110 10.24 2.23 -21.37
N GLY A 111 11.21 3.13 -21.34
CA GLY A 111 11.57 3.89 -20.14
C GLY A 111 12.80 3.36 -19.39
N ASP A 112 13.39 2.20 -19.79
CA ASP A 112 14.66 1.74 -19.21
C ASP A 112 15.70 2.88 -19.27
N PRO A 113 16.37 3.24 -18.18
CA PRO A 113 17.36 4.31 -18.16
C PRO A 113 18.64 3.86 -18.83
N VAL A 114 19.18 4.65 -19.76
CA VAL A 114 20.40 4.32 -20.53
C VAL A 114 21.55 5.26 -20.28
N ALA A 115 21.28 6.53 -19.96
CA ALA A 115 22.30 7.52 -19.60
C ALA A 115 21.73 8.55 -18.61
N VAL A 116 22.62 9.31 -17.97
CA VAL A 116 22.26 10.45 -17.12
C VAL A 116 23.13 11.63 -17.49
N VAL A 117 22.52 12.80 -17.69
CA VAL A 117 23.18 14.07 -17.93
C VAL A 117 23.09 14.90 -16.65
N ILE A 118 24.23 15.52 -16.24
CA ILE A 118 24.30 16.32 -15.00
C ILE A 118 24.87 17.69 -15.33
N GLY A 119 24.23 18.74 -14.85
CA GLY A 119 24.61 20.13 -15.10
C GLY A 119 24.04 21.13 -14.10
N ASP A 120 24.31 22.41 -14.36
CA ASP A 120 23.98 23.50 -13.45
C ASP A 120 22.48 23.84 -13.38
N ASP A 121 21.74 23.61 -14.46
CA ASP A 121 20.36 24.06 -14.61
C ASP A 121 19.42 22.94 -15.01
N ARG A 122 18.22 22.91 -14.42
CA ARG A 122 17.19 21.88 -14.64
C ARG A 122 16.79 21.75 -16.11
N TYR A 123 16.66 22.86 -16.83
CA TYR A 123 16.19 22.84 -18.21
C TYR A 123 17.33 22.54 -19.18
N ALA A 124 18.52 23.08 -18.90
CA ALA A 124 19.72 22.84 -19.70
C ALA A 124 20.11 21.35 -19.72
N VAL A 125 19.95 20.61 -18.63
CA VAL A 125 20.25 19.16 -18.62
C VAL A 125 19.20 18.35 -19.40
N VAL A 126 17.95 18.80 -19.44
CA VAL A 126 16.90 18.17 -20.27
C VAL A 126 17.22 18.38 -21.76
N ASP A 127 17.55 19.62 -22.16
CA ASP A 127 17.95 19.93 -23.53
C ASP A 127 19.23 19.16 -23.94
N ALA A 128 20.18 19.02 -23.02
CA ALA A 128 21.40 18.23 -23.28
C ALA A 128 21.13 16.70 -23.35
N ALA A 129 20.14 16.22 -22.64
CA ALA A 129 19.74 14.81 -22.71
C ALA A 129 19.19 14.42 -24.10
N GLU A 130 18.61 15.37 -24.85
CA GLU A 130 18.17 15.17 -26.24
C GLU A 130 19.34 15.03 -27.23
N ASP A 131 20.55 15.46 -26.87
CA ASP A 131 21.76 15.30 -27.69
C ASP A 131 22.48 13.98 -27.49
N VAL A 132 22.05 13.16 -26.53
CA VAL A 132 22.55 11.81 -26.35
C VAL A 132 21.95 10.90 -27.40
N VAL A 133 22.80 10.39 -28.31
CA VAL A 133 22.35 9.51 -29.40
C VAL A 133 22.58 8.06 -29.03
N VAL A 134 21.51 7.27 -28.97
CA VAL A 134 21.60 5.83 -28.72
C VAL A 134 21.19 5.06 -29.96
N GLU A 135 22.07 4.15 -30.40
CA GLU A 135 21.79 3.25 -31.51
C GLU A 135 21.30 1.93 -30.95
N TYR A 136 20.14 1.49 -31.43
CA TYR A 136 19.48 0.26 -30.96
C TYR A 136 19.38 -0.77 -32.11
N GLU A 137 19.54 -2.05 -31.76
CA GLU A 137 19.14 -3.21 -32.55
C GLU A 137 17.88 -3.79 -31.89
N SER A 138 16.71 -3.54 -32.48
CA SER A 138 15.42 -3.98 -31.94
C SER A 138 15.33 -5.50 -31.88
N LEU A 139 14.76 -6.02 -30.79
CA LEU A 139 14.53 -7.42 -30.53
C LEU A 139 13.02 -7.73 -30.50
N PRO A 140 12.62 -9.00 -30.67
CA PRO A 140 11.21 -9.38 -30.53
C PRO A 140 10.65 -9.02 -29.14
N VAL A 141 9.40 -8.51 -29.14
CA VAL A 141 8.68 -8.05 -27.96
C VAL A 141 7.57 -9.03 -27.58
N VAL A 142 7.31 -9.19 -26.29
CA VAL A 142 6.16 -9.90 -25.73
C VAL A 142 5.53 -9.07 -24.61
N THR A 143 4.24 -8.73 -24.81
CA THR A 143 3.44 -7.96 -23.84
C THR A 143 2.27 -8.75 -23.25
N ASP A 144 1.88 -9.85 -23.89
CA ASP A 144 0.83 -10.75 -23.40
C ASP A 144 1.46 -11.82 -22.48
N PRO A 145 1.07 -11.89 -21.17
CA PRO A 145 1.61 -12.87 -20.25
C PRO A 145 1.24 -14.32 -20.60
N GLU A 146 0.10 -14.57 -21.24
CA GLU A 146 -0.28 -15.92 -21.70
C GLU A 146 0.63 -16.35 -22.85
N GLN A 147 0.86 -15.49 -23.84
CA GLN A 147 1.81 -15.74 -24.90
C GLN A 147 3.24 -15.93 -24.37
N ALA A 148 3.65 -15.11 -23.40
CA ALA A 148 5.00 -15.17 -22.81
C ALA A 148 5.29 -16.53 -22.14
N ILE A 149 4.32 -17.12 -21.43
CA ILE A 149 4.50 -18.42 -20.76
C ILE A 149 4.39 -19.60 -21.73
N GLU A 150 3.65 -19.48 -22.83
CA GLU A 150 3.44 -20.51 -23.82
C GLU A 150 4.59 -20.64 -24.85
N GLY A 151 5.66 -19.83 -24.73
CA GLY A 151 6.86 -19.89 -25.59
C GLY A 151 7.01 -18.71 -26.55
N GLY A 152 6.49 -17.54 -26.19
CA GLY A 152 6.74 -16.28 -26.88
C GLY A 152 8.21 -15.83 -26.81
N PRO A 153 8.56 -14.68 -27.44
CA PRO A 153 9.90 -14.12 -27.35
C PRO A 153 10.42 -14.05 -25.91
N LEU A 154 11.69 -14.38 -25.70
CA LEU A 154 12.31 -14.35 -24.39
C LEU A 154 12.71 -12.93 -24.01
N VAL A 155 12.23 -12.45 -22.85
CA VAL A 155 12.68 -11.17 -22.29
C VAL A 155 14.11 -11.29 -21.79
N HIS A 156 14.46 -12.44 -21.18
CA HIS A 156 15.81 -12.76 -20.66
C HIS A 156 16.27 -14.10 -21.20
N GLU A 157 17.09 -14.08 -22.24
CA GLU A 157 17.57 -15.29 -22.94
C GLU A 157 18.30 -16.29 -22.01
N GLN A 158 18.99 -15.78 -20.99
CA GLN A 158 19.78 -16.60 -20.07
C GLN A 158 18.98 -17.64 -19.28
N PHE A 159 17.68 -17.43 -19.12
CA PHE A 159 16.81 -18.36 -18.40
C PHE A 159 16.17 -19.42 -19.30
N GLY A 160 16.14 -19.20 -20.61
CA GLY A 160 15.49 -20.08 -21.58
C GLY A 160 13.96 -20.16 -21.42
N THR A 161 13.38 -19.30 -20.60
CA THR A 161 11.94 -19.20 -20.33
C THR A 161 11.59 -17.81 -19.80
N ASN A 162 10.34 -17.39 -20.02
CA ASN A 162 9.80 -16.19 -19.38
C ASN A 162 9.20 -16.47 -18.00
N LYS A 163 9.14 -17.73 -17.53
CA LYS A 163 8.67 -18.05 -16.19
C LYS A 163 9.64 -17.48 -15.14
N VAL A 164 9.11 -16.66 -14.22
CA VAL A 164 9.87 -16.09 -13.10
C VAL A 164 9.98 -17.09 -11.97
N PHE A 165 8.85 -17.63 -11.53
CA PHE A 165 8.74 -18.66 -10.49
C PHE A 165 7.38 -19.35 -10.58
N GLU A 166 7.28 -20.44 -9.82
CA GLU A 166 6.03 -21.15 -9.57
C GLU A 166 5.91 -21.42 -8.06
N TRP A 167 4.73 -21.18 -7.52
CA TRP A 167 4.49 -21.32 -6.09
C TRP A 167 3.04 -21.74 -5.83
N SER A 168 2.83 -22.57 -4.82
CA SER A 168 1.51 -23.09 -4.47
C SER A 168 1.27 -22.99 -2.97
N LEU A 169 0.05 -22.66 -2.61
CA LEU A 169 -0.47 -22.70 -1.24
C LEU A 169 -1.63 -23.71 -1.19
N PRO A 170 -1.36 -24.98 -0.85
CA PRO A 170 -2.41 -25.96 -0.65
C PRO A 170 -3.04 -25.76 0.73
N GLY A 171 -4.38 -25.85 0.81
CA GLY A 171 -5.12 -25.79 2.06
C GLY A 171 -6.36 -26.69 2.06
N GLY A 172 -6.41 -27.64 3.00
CA GLY A 172 -7.45 -28.66 3.04
C GLY A 172 -7.31 -29.71 1.92
N ASP A 173 -8.34 -30.53 1.72
CA ASP A 173 -8.40 -31.53 0.63
C ASP A 173 -9.25 -30.96 -0.52
N ILE A 174 -8.58 -30.38 -1.50
CA ILE A 174 -9.26 -29.69 -2.61
C ILE A 174 -10.01 -30.66 -3.52
N GLU A 175 -9.50 -31.88 -3.73
CA GLU A 175 -10.13 -32.89 -4.58
C GLU A 175 -11.40 -33.45 -3.92
N ALA A 176 -11.32 -33.78 -2.63
CA ALA A 176 -12.49 -34.21 -1.87
C ALA A 176 -13.54 -33.09 -1.80
N GLY A 177 -13.13 -31.85 -1.58
CA GLY A 177 -14.03 -30.70 -1.57
C GLY A 177 -14.81 -30.51 -2.88
N PHE A 178 -14.16 -30.68 -4.04
CA PHE A 178 -14.85 -30.64 -5.35
C PHE A 178 -15.70 -31.87 -5.61
N ALA A 179 -15.27 -33.06 -5.15
CA ALA A 179 -16.05 -34.27 -5.29
C ALA A 179 -17.35 -34.21 -4.47
N GLU A 180 -17.37 -33.46 -3.40
CA GLU A 180 -18.55 -33.22 -2.58
C GLU A 180 -19.50 -32.16 -3.13
N ALA A 181 -19.05 -31.31 -4.04
CA ALA A 181 -19.83 -30.21 -4.58
C ALA A 181 -20.99 -30.70 -5.46
N ASP A 182 -22.15 -30.09 -5.32
CA ASP A 182 -23.31 -30.31 -6.18
C ASP A 182 -23.32 -29.34 -7.38
N VAL A 183 -22.73 -28.12 -7.18
CA VAL A 183 -22.59 -27.07 -8.20
C VAL A 183 -21.14 -26.61 -8.22
N ILE A 184 -20.62 -26.42 -9.43
CA ILE A 184 -19.27 -25.87 -9.67
C ILE A 184 -19.39 -24.68 -10.60
N VAL A 185 -18.74 -23.57 -10.23
CA VAL A 185 -18.58 -22.38 -11.07
C VAL A 185 -17.11 -22.20 -11.41
N GLU A 186 -16.82 -22.03 -12.69
CA GLU A 186 -15.47 -21.74 -13.20
C GLU A 186 -15.47 -20.44 -13.97
N ARG A 187 -14.43 -19.57 -13.77
CA ARG A 187 -14.31 -18.28 -14.46
C ARG A 187 -12.84 -17.92 -14.66
N LYS A 188 -12.61 -17.12 -15.72
CA LYS A 188 -11.34 -16.44 -15.97
C LYS A 188 -11.48 -14.96 -15.63
N PHE A 189 -10.67 -14.48 -14.72
CA PHE A 189 -10.60 -13.08 -14.30
C PHE A 189 -9.37 -12.39 -14.87
N VAL A 190 -9.52 -11.11 -15.19
CA VAL A 190 -8.42 -10.21 -15.53
C VAL A 190 -8.45 -9.03 -14.55
N ASN A 191 -7.48 -8.99 -13.66
CA ASN A 191 -7.17 -7.81 -12.86
C ASN A 191 -6.12 -6.99 -13.64
N HIS A 192 -6.57 -6.05 -14.45
CA HIS A 192 -5.75 -5.28 -15.37
C HIS A 192 -4.76 -4.37 -14.65
N ARG A 193 -3.70 -3.99 -15.34
CA ARG A 193 -2.61 -3.15 -14.86
C ARG A 193 -3.08 -1.74 -14.54
N THR A 194 -2.65 -1.21 -13.37
CA THR A 194 -2.92 0.16 -12.90
C THR A 194 -1.66 0.82 -12.34
N ALA A 195 -1.64 2.16 -12.29
CA ALA A 195 -0.57 2.95 -11.69
C ALA A 195 -1.00 3.51 -10.33
N GLY A 196 -0.05 3.72 -9.41
CA GLY A 196 -0.30 4.35 -8.11
C GLY A 196 -0.60 5.84 -8.19
N ALA A 197 -0.10 6.50 -9.22
CA ALA A 197 -0.33 7.89 -9.62
C ALA A 197 -0.38 8.93 -8.47
N PRO A 198 0.62 8.97 -7.56
CA PRO A 198 0.65 10.00 -6.51
C PRO A 198 0.75 11.39 -7.11
N ILE A 199 0.18 12.41 -6.43
CA ILE A 199 0.23 13.81 -6.92
C ILE A 199 1.67 14.30 -7.03
N GLU A 200 2.51 13.99 -6.03
CA GLU A 200 3.95 14.21 -6.12
C GLU A 200 4.58 13.02 -6.87
N PRO A 201 5.22 13.22 -8.04
CA PRO A 201 6.11 12.23 -8.64
C PRO A 201 7.30 11.91 -7.74
N ARG A 202 8.18 10.98 -8.14
CA ARG A 202 9.38 10.71 -7.37
C ARG A 202 10.37 11.85 -7.47
N GLY A 203 11.18 12.05 -6.41
CA GLY A 203 12.27 13.01 -6.38
C GLY A 203 13.39 12.49 -5.51
N VAL A 204 14.63 12.79 -5.93
CA VAL A 204 15.85 12.42 -5.21
C VAL A 204 16.81 13.59 -5.24
N LEU A 205 17.37 13.93 -4.07
CA LEU A 205 18.52 14.82 -3.93
C LEU A 205 19.57 14.11 -3.09
N ALA A 206 20.70 13.76 -3.71
CA ALA A 206 21.81 13.09 -3.05
C ALA A 206 22.95 14.09 -2.81
N ASP A 207 23.52 14.10 -1.62
CA ASP A 207 24.64 14.94 -1.20
C ASP A 207 25.74 14.11 -0.54
N TYR A 208 26.82 13.84 -1.28
CA TYR A 208 27.99 13.15 -0.77
C TYR A 208 29.13 14.13 -0.51
N ARG A 209 29.42 14.39 0.77
CA ARG A 209 30.50 15.29 1.19
C ARG A 209 31.26 14.72 2.36
N ALA A 210 32.59 14.93 2.39
CA ALA A 210 33.47 14.50 3.48
C ALA A 210 33.33 13.03 3.87
N GLY A 211 33.01 12.15 2.91
CA GLY A 211 32.85 10.71 3.13
C GLY A 211 31.50 10.30 3.73
N ALA A 212 30.55 11.21 3.88
CA ALA A 212 29.17 10.94 4.32
C ALA A 212 28.18 11.23 3.20
N LEU A 213 27.11 10.46 3.12
CA LEU A 213 26.06 10.57 2.14
C LEU A 213 24.74 10.94 2.84
N THR A 214 24.11 12.02 2.41
CA THR A 214 22.71 12.33 2.77
C THR A 214 21.85 12.26 1.52
N VAL A 215 20.76 11.51 1.56
CA VAL A 215 19.80 11.40 0.46
C VAL A 215 18.43 11.88 0.95
N TYR A 216 17.89 12.89 0.29
CA TYR A 216 16.48 13.26 0.41
C TYR A 216 15.72 12.55 -0.70
N SER A 217 14.74 11.72 -0.35
CA SER A 217 13.95 10.98 -1.31
C SER A 217 12.46 10.97 -0.93
N SER A 218 11.60 11.09 -1.94
CA SER A 218 10.16 10.88 -1.78
C SER A 218 9.84 9.39 -1.67
N THR A 219 10.29 8.75 -0.59
CA THR A 219 10.23 7.30 -0.38
C THR A 219 9.33 6.91 0.80
N GLN A 220 8.74 5.71 0.73
CA GLN A 220 8.04 5.08 1.85
C GLN A 220 8.99 4.24 2.73
N VAL A 221 10.24 4.01 2.27
CA VAL A 221 11.16 3.02 2.85
C VAL A 221 12.56 3.58 3.12
N PRO A 222 12.70 4.70 3.85
CA PRO A 222 14.00 5.35 4.06
C PRO A 222 15.04 4.43 4.71
N HIS A 223 14.66 3.53 5.62
CA HIS A 223 15.61 2.62 6.26
C HIS A 223 16.09 1.52 5.31
N PHE A 224 15.22 0.96 4.45
CA PHE A 224 15.67 0.03 3.40
C PHE A 224 16.55 0.74 2.38
N LEU A 225 16.18 1.93 1.96
CA LEU A 225 17.01 2.73 1.05
C LEU A 225 18.39 3.01 1.65
N ARG A 226 18.49 3.37 2.93
CA ARG A 226 19.76 3.54 3.64
C ARG A 226 20.64 2.29 3.56
N LEU A 227 20.07 1.12 3.87
CA LEU A 227 20.78 -0.15 3.82
C LEU A 227 21.34 -0.43 2.41
N PHE A 228 20.51 -0.29 1.37
CA PHE A 228 20.95 -0.61 0.00
C PHE A 228 21.89 0.44 -0.58
N LEU A 229 21.77 1.71 -0.22
CA LEU A 229 22.77 2.73 -0.54
C LEU A 229 24.13 2.36 0.07
N ALA A 230 24.16 1.95 1.33
CA ALA A 230 25.38 1.54 2.00
C ALA A 230 26.03 0.32 1.29
N LEU A 231 25.24 -0.72 1.02
CA LEU A 231 25.71 -1.96 0.38
C LEU A 231 26.20 -1.73 -1.05
N LEU A 232 25.38 -1.06 -1.89
CA LEU A 232 25.66 -0.91 -3.32
C LEU A 232 26.77 0.10 -3.60
N LEU A 233 26.90 1.15 -2.78
CA LEU A 233 27.95 2.14 -2.92
C LEU A 233 29.22 1.79 -2.11
N GLY A 234 29.19 0.74 -1.29
CA GLY A 234 30.32 0.38 -0.42
C GLY A 234 30.66 1.48 0.60
N ILE A 235 29.64 2.16 1.12
CA ILE A 235 29.76 3.20 2.16
C ILE A 235 29.34 2.58 3.50
N SER A 236 30.07 2.86 4.57
CA SER A 236 29.68 2.39 5.90
C SER A 236 28.31 2.99 6.30
N GLU A 237 27.42 2.14 6.81
CA GLU A 237 25.99 2.52 7.00
C GLU A 237 25.78 3.72 7.94
N GLU A 238 26.63 3.88 8.95
CA GLU A 238 26.58 5.04 9.87
C GLU A 238 26.92 6.37 9.18
N ARG A 239 27.46 6.33 7.94
CA ARG A 239 27.76 7.50 7.11
C ARG A 239 26.68 7.77 6.06
N VAL A 240 25.63 6.96 6.05
CA VAL A 240 24.50 7.11 5.14
C VAL A 240 23.29 7.58 5.95
N ARG A 241 22.71 8.70 5.58
CA ARG A 241 21.45 9.22 6.11
C ARG A 241 20.44 9.37 4.98
N VAL A 242 19.26 8.84 5.17
CA VAL A 242 18.11 9.03 4.27
C VAL A 242 17.05 9.84 4.98
N VAL A 243 16.53 10.85 4.32
CA VAL A 243 15.46 11.71 4.80
C VAL A 243 14.32 11.64 3.79
N ALA A 244 13.19 11.10 4.20
CA ALA A 244 11.91 11.28 3.53
C ALA A 244 11.26 12.54 4.11
N PRO A 245 11.29 13.68 3.40
CA PRO A 245 10.62 14.91 3.86
C PRO A 245 9.10 14.73 3.79
N GLU A 246 8.32 15.78 3.56
CA GLU A 246 6.92 15.54 3.20
C GLU A 246 6.85 14.70 1.92
N VAL A 247 5.98 13.71 1.89
CA VAL A 247 5.76 12.86 0.72
C VAL A 247 4.32 13.01 0.24
N GLY A 248 4.16 13.45 -1.00
CA GLY A 248 2.89 13.81 -1.61
C GLY A 248 2.11 12.63 -2.18
N GLY A 249 1.91 11.60 -1.34
CA GLY A 249 1.31 10.32 -1.69
C GLY A 249 2.36 9.25 -2.01
N GLY A 250 2.08 8.02 -1.61
CA GLY A 250 2.93 6.88 -1.90
C GLY A 250 2.16 5.75 -2.57
N PHE A 251 1.13 5.25 -1.92
CA PHE A 251 0.19 4.21 -2.38
C PHE A 251 0.86 2.91 -2.83
N GLY A 252 2.10 2.67 -2.37
CA GLY A 252 2.96 1.58 -2.80
C GLY A 252 3.97 1.97 -3.88
N SER A 253 3.68 2.92 -4.76
CA SER A 253 4.56 3.29 -5.87
C SER A 253 5.90 3.92 -5.43
N LYS A 254 6.06 4.27 -4.17
CA LYS A 254 7.31 4.76 -3.55
C LYS A 254 7.90 3.76 -2.54
N LEU A 255 7.52 2.48 -2.62
CA LEU A 255 7.95 1.40 -1.73
C LEU A 255 9.21 0.68 -2.23
N GLN A 256 9.86 1.13 -3.27
CA GLN A 256 11.00 0.48 -3.88
C GLN A 256 12.34 1.10 -3.46
N VAL A 257 13.41 0.40 -3.77
CA VAL A 257 14.74 0.98 -3.96
C VAL A 257 14.93 1.15 -5.46
N TYR A 258 14.62 2.33 -5.95
CA TYR A 258 14.68 2.62 -7.38
C TYR A 258 16.11 2.88 -7.87
N GLY A 259 16.34 2.58 -9.14
CA GLY A 259 17.63 2.82 -9.80
C GLY A 259 18.09 4.28 -9.70
N GLU A 260 17.16 5.22 -9.80
CA GLU A 260 17.43 6.66 -9.71
C GLU A 260 18.00 7.07 -8.35
N GLU A 261 17.55 6.45 -7.25
CA GLU A 261 18.06 6.75 -5.90
C GLU A 261 19.53 6.35 -5.76
N ILE A 262 19.89 5.19 -6.31
CA ILE A 262 21.26 4.68 -6.32
C ILE A 262 22.11 5.48 -7.31
N LEU A 263 21.60 5.77 -8.51
CA LEU A 263 22.25 6.54 -9.55
C LEU A 263 22.65 7.94 -9.07
N LEU A 264 21.72 8.69 -8.50
CA LEU A 264 21.98 10.07 -8.04
C LEU A 264 22.99 10.08 -6.89
N ALA A 265 22.91 9.12 -5.97
CA ALA A 265 23.89 8.98 -4.89
C ALA A 265 25.29 8.63 -5.42
N TRP A 266 25.38 7.76 -6.43
CA TRP A 266 26.63 7.44 -7.12
C TRP A 266 27.20 8.66 -7.87
N CYS A 267 26.35 9.40 -8.61
CA CYS A 267 26.75 10.63 -9.30
C CYS A 267 27.26 11.71 -8.33
N SER A 268 26.54 11.94 -7.23
CA SER A 268 26.96 12.88 -6.19
C SER A 268 28.33 12.51 -5.61
N ARG A 269 28.58 11.20 -5.39
CA ARG A 269 29.89 10.71 -4.93
C ARG A 269 30.99 10.95 -5.94
N LYS A 270 30.73 10.75 -7.24
CA LYS A 270 31.71 10.97 -8.32
C LYS A 270 32.09 12.44 -8.47
N LEU A 271 31.12 13.34 -8.36
CA LEU A 271 31.30 14.79 -8.56
C LEU A 271 31.69 15.53 -7.29
N GLY A 272 31.42 14.96 -6.10
CA GLY A 272 31.61 15.65 -4.82
C GLY A 272 30.66 16.84 -4.61
N GLN A 273 29.52 16.86 -5.32
CA GLN A 273 28.49 17.90 -5.28
C GLN A 273 27.12 17.28 -5.09
N PRO A 274 26.13 18.00 -4.52
CA PRO A 274 24.77 17.52 -4.47
C PRO A 274 24.19 17.40 -5.88
N VAL A 275 23.43 16.31 -6.14
CA VAL A 275 22.78 16.08 -7.43
C VAL A 275 21.30 15.81 -7.18
N LYS A 276 20.43 16.51 -7.90
CA LYS A 276 18.97 16.45 -7.80
C LYS A 276 18.33 16.01 -9.10
N TRP A 277 17.33 15.15 -8.99
CA TRP A 277 16.42 14.78 -10.05
C TRP A 277 14.99 14.78 -9.55
N ILE A 278 14.08 15.28 -10.35
CA ILE A 278 12.63 15.24 -10.11
C ILE A 278 11.97 14.61 -11.33
N GLU A 279 11.28 13.51 -11.08
CA GLU A 279 10.52 12.77 -12.07
C GLU A 279 9.43 13.63 -12.70
N THR A 280 9.31 13.61 -14.01
CA THR A 280 8.14 14.18 -14.71
C THR A 280 6.94 13.25 -14.59
N ARG A 281 5.72 13.73 -14.88
CA ARG A 281 4.55 12.87 -14.86
C ARG A 281 4.61 11.78 -15.94
N THR A 282 5.13 12.07 -17.09
CA THR A 282 5.31 11.09 -18.16
C THR A 282 6.31 10.00 -17.76
N GLU A 283 7.43 10.37 -17.14
CA GLU A 283 8.35 9.39 -16.57
C GLU A 283 7.65 8.56 -15.49
N ASN A 284 6.90 9.19 -14.57
CA ASN A 284 6.19 8.47 -13.50
C ASN A 284 5.24 7.40 -14.05
N MET A 285 4.52 7.70 -15.13
CA MET A 285 3.62 6.71 -15.76
C MET A 285 4.40 5.59 -16.46
N ALA A 286 5.61 5.86 -16.98
CA ALA A 286 6.41 4.89 -17.72
C ALA A 286 7.32 4.02 -16.84
N VAL A 287 7.84 4.57 -15.73
CA VAL A 287 8.95 3.93 -14.99
C VAL A 287 8.73 3.76 -13.49
N SER A 288 7.78 4.45 -12.85
CA SER A 288 7.32 4.03 -11.53
C SER A 288 6.53 2.74 -11.69
N HIS A 289 6.83 1.72 -10.89
CA HIS A 289 6.23 0.40 -11.06
C HIS A 289 4.69 0.47 -11.07
N HIS A 290 4.09 -0.43 -11.81
CA HIS A 290 2.64 -0.61 -11.88
C HIS A 290 2.17 -1.66 -10.85
N GLY A 291 0.85 -1.85 -10.73
CA GLY A 291 0.28 -2.90 -9.88
C GLY A 291 -0.75 -3.72 -10.60
N ARG A 292 -1.28 -4.72 -9.90
CA ARG A 292 -2.24 -5.70 -10.41
C ARG A 292 -1.65 -6.58 -11.51
N ASP A 293 -2.22 -6.57 -12.72
CA ASP A 293 -1.82 -7.32 -13.91
C ASP A 293 -1.75 -8.82 -13.69
N GLN A 294 -2.89 -9.38 -13.28
CA GLN A 294 -3.05 -10.81 -13.01
C GLN A 294 -4.19 -11.38 -13.87
N ILE A 295 -3.91 -12.49 -14.55
CA ILE A 295 -4.90 -13.34 -15.17
C ILE A 295 -5.11 -14.54 -14.26
N SER A 296 -6.36 -14.77 -13.84
CA SER A 296 -6.67 -15.80 -12.88
C SER A 296 -7.76 -16.72 -13.40
N GLN A 297 -7.57 -18.03 -13.21
CA GLN A 297 -8.61 -19.04 -13.41
C GLN A 297 -9.10 -19.49 -12.06
N ILE A 298 -10.39 -19.39 -11.82
CA ILE A 298 -10.98 -19.80 -10.56
C ILE A 298 -11.96 -20.95 -10.75
N LYS A 299 -12.06 -21.77 -9.71
CA LYS A 299 -13.03 -22.84 -9.59
C LYS A 299 -13.56 -22.85 -8.16
N ILE A 300 -14.88 -22.72 -7.98
CA ILE A 300 -15.54 -22.82 -6.68
C ILE A 300 -16.60 -23.92 -6.71
N GLY A 301 -16.66 -24.73 -5.68
CA GLY A 301 -17.64 -25.79 -5.48
C GLY A 301 -18.51 -25.52 -4.26
N ALA A 302 -19.81 -25.81 -4.38
CA ALA A 302 -20.75 -25.71 -3.27
C ALA A 302 -21.81 -26.83 -3.30
N LYS A 303 -22.39 -27.08 -2.15
CA LYS A 303 -23.61 -27.92 -2.00
C LYS A 303 -24.82 -27.16 -2.53
N GLN A 304 -25.88 -27.89 -2.86
CA GLN A 304 -27.16 -27.31 -3.32
C GLN A 304 -27.76 -26.31 -2.32
N ASP A 305 -27.47 -26.49 -1.03
CA ASP A 305 -27.91 -25.57 0.03
C ASP A 305 -27.04 -24.30 0.15
N GLY A 306 -26.01 -24.15 -0.69
CA GLY A 306 -25.09 -23.00 -0.73
C GLY A 306 -23.87 -23.11 0.18
N LYS A 307 -23.62 -24.22 0.87
CA LYS A 307 -22.38 -24.39 1.65
C LYS A 307 -21.21 -24.63 0.71
N ILE A 308 -20.20 -23.73 0.74
CA ILE A 308 -19.00 -23.84 -0.08
C ILE A 308 -18.11 -24.98 0.43
N THR A 309 -17.65 -25.83 -0.48
CA THR A 309 -16.84 -27.01 -0.16
C THR A 309 -15.37 -26.85 -0.57
N ALA A 310 -15.10 -26.16 -1.68
CA ALA A 310 -13.75 -25.94 -2.20
C ALA A 310 -13.63 -24.66 -3.01
N TYR A 311 -12.43 -24.07 -3.01
CA TYR A 311 -12.07 -22.93 -3.84
C TYR A 311 -10.63 -23.05 -4.34
N HIS A 312 -10.44 -23.08 -5.66
CA HIS A 312 -9.14 -23.18 -6.31
C HIS A 312 -8.91 -22.00 -7.23
N VAL A 313 -7.76 -21.36 -7.10
CA VAL A 313 -7.35 -20.20 -7.90
C VAL A 313 -5.99 -20.48 -8.51
N LYS A 314 -5.88 -20.30 -9.84
CA LYS A 314 -4.62 -20.29 -10.57
C LYS A 314 -4.35 -18.89 -11.05
N ILE A 315 -3.21 -18.31 -10.68
CA ILE A 315 -2.82 -16.95 -11.00
C ILE A 315 -1.63 -16.96 -11.95
N LEU A 316 -1.75 -16.32 -13.08
CA LEU A 316 -0.67 -15.91 -13.95
C LEU A 316 -0.41 -14.42 -13.69
N GLY A 317 0.68 -14.11 -13.00
CA GLY A 317 1.06 -12.74 -12.66
C GLY A 317 2.07 -12.19 -13.66
N ASP A 318 1.74 -11.07 -14.30
CA ASP A 318 2.67 -10.36 -15.18
C ASP A 318 3.58 -9.44 -14.35
N PHE A 319 4.85 -9.76 -14.29
CA PHE A 319 5.84 -9.06 -13.49
C PHE A 319 6.58 -7.95 -14.28
N GLY A 320 6.30 -7.85 -15.58
CA GLY A 320 7.03 -6.94 -16.45
C GLY A 320 8.45 -7.42 -16.71
N ALA A 321 9.36 -6.48 -16.97
CA ALA A 321 10.72 -6.80 -17.41
C ALA A 321 11.66 -7.22 -16.28
N TYR A 322 11.41 -6.82 -15.04
CA TYR A 322 12.31 -7.06 -13.89
C TYR A 322 11.52 -7.35 -12.61
N ASN A 323 12.18 -8.03 -11.67
CA ASN A 323 11.65 -8.12 -10.30
C ASN A 323 12.11 -6.89 -9.51
N MET A 324 11.15 -6.20 -8.90
CA MET A 324 11.40 -5.13 -7.96
C MET A 324 11.51 -5.68 -6.52
N LEU A 325 11.52 -4.80 -5.53
CA LEU A 325 11.76 -5.19 -4.13
C LEU A 325 10.82 -6.29 -3.62
N LEU A 326 9.52 -6.21 -3.96
CA LEU A 326 8.49 -7.13 -3.46
C LEU A 326 7.65 -7.80 -4.56
N THR A 327 7.99 -7.66 -5.83
CA THR A 327 7.21 -8.16 -6.97
C THR A 327 6.63 -9.57 -6.75
N PRO A 328 7.42 -10.62 -6.41
CA PRO A 328 6.89 -11.96 -6.27
C PRO A 328 6.02 -12.15 -5.01
N VAL A 329 6.12 -11.25 -4.03
CA VAL A 329 5.34 -11.31 -2.79
C VAL A 329 3.88 -10.89 -3.00
N ILE A 330 3.59 -10.05 -4.01
CA ILE A 330 2.28 -9.43 -4.18
C ILE A 330 1.16 -10.45 -4.40
N PRO A 331 1.22 -11.39 -5.37
CA PRO A 331 0.19 -12.41 -5.50
C PRO A 331 0.13 -13.37 -4.31
N VAL A 332 1.25 -13.61 -3.62
CA VAL A 332 1.30 -14.46 -2.41
C VAL A 332 0.54 -13.83 -1.24
N LEU A 333 0.60 -12.51 -1.06
CA LEU A 333 -0.23 -11.82 -0.06
C LEU A 333 -1.72 -12.00 -0.33
N GLY A 334 -2.14 -12.01 -1.59
CA GLY A 334 -3.51 -12.35 -2.01
C GLY A 334 -3.87 -13.78 -1.65
N ALA A 335 -2.96 -14.74 -1.86
CA ALA A 335 -3.18 -16.16 -1.58
C ALA A 335 -3.52 -16.41 -0.09
N PHE A 336 -2.90 -15.70 0.85
CA PHE A 336 -3.19 -15.84 2.28
C PHE A 336 -4.60 -15.42 2.69
N VAL A 337 -5.27 -14.58 1.92
CA VAL A 337 -6.65 -14.12 2.18
C VAL A 337 -7.61 -14.52 1.07
N MET A 338 -7.24 -15.52 0.25
CA MET A 338 -8.03 -15.96 -0.89
C MET A 338 -9.42 -16.48 -0.49
N GLY A 339 -9.56 -17.05 0.70
CA GLY A 339 -10.85 -17.47 1.27
C GLY A 339 -11.73 -16.31 1.76
N GLY A 340 -11.22 -15.06 1.80
CA GLY A 340 -11.96 -13.91 2.30
C GLY A 340 -12.49 -14.09 3.72
N CYS A 341 -13.72 -13.62 3.94
CA CYS A 341 -14.45 -13.73 5.22
C CYS A 341 -15.10 -15.11 5.45
N TYR A 342 -14.83 -16.10 4.58
CA TYR A 342 -15.63 -17.31 4.50
C TYR A 342 -14.92 -18.53 5.08
N ALA A 343 -15.69 -19.36 5.77
CA ALA A 343 -15.23 -20.64 6.32
C ALA A 343 -15.21 -21.74 5.23
N ILE A 344 -14.28 -21.59 4.29
CA ILE A 344 -14.08 -22.56 3.20
C ILE A 344 -13.10 -23.64 3.66
N PRO A 345 -13.48 -24.92 3.68
CA PRO A 345 -12.65 -25.97 4.25
C PRO A 345 -11.43 -26.33 3.38
N ALA A 346 -11.51 -26.10 2.05
CA ALA A 346 -10.42 -26.36 1.13
C ALA A 346 -10.20 -25.17 0.20
N VAL A 347 -9.02 -24.57 0.28
CA VAL A 347 -8.60 -23.43 -0.57
C VAL A 347 -7.21 -23.71 -1.10
N GLN A 348 -7.04 -23.72 -2.40
CA GLN A 348 -5.74 -23.85 -3.05
C GLN A 348 -5.49 -22.65 -3.95
N THR A 349 -4.26 -22.11 -3.89
CA THR A 349 -3.80 -21.07 -4.81
C THR A 349 -2.50 -21.50 -5.45
N ASP A 350 -2.47 -21.53 -6.79
CA ASP A 350 -1.27 -21.78 -7.60
C ASP A 350 -0.89 -20.48 -8.32
N ILE A 351 0.37 -20.10 -8.25
CA ILE A 351 0.87 -18.82 -8.80
C ILE A 351 2.02 -19.12 -9.75
N VAL A 352 1.95 -18.54 -10.94
CA VAL A 352 3.06 -18.49 -11.89
C VAL A 352 3.35 -17.02 -12.19
N GLY A 353 4.57 -16.57 -11.92
CA GLY A 353 5.06 -15.25 -12.33
C GLY A 353 5.70 -15.33 -13.72
N VAL A 354 5.48 -14.32 -14.55
CA VAL A 354 6.00 -14.29 -15.92
C VAL A 354 6.60 -12.93 -16.27
N PHE A 355 7.73 -12.94 -17.02
CA PHE A 355 8.33 -11.74 -17.61
C PHE A 355 7.62 -11.32 -18.89
N THR A 356 7.46 -10.01 -19.07
CA THR A 356 7.03 -9.36 -20.32
C THR A 356 7.84 -8.08 -20.57
N ASN A 357 7.83 -7.56 -21.79
CA ASN A 357 8.51 -6.30 -22.13
C ASN A 357 7.69 -5.05 -21.71
N LYS A 358 7.23 -5.06 -20.46
CA LYS A 358 6.52 -3.94 -19.82
C LYS A 358 7.25 -3.47 -18.58
N ASN A 359 6.98 -2.24 -18.11
CA ASN A 359 7.46 -1.76 -16.84
C ASN A 359 7.12 -2.76 -15.71
N PRO A 360 7.99 -3.00 -14.74
CA PRO A 360 7.74 -3.94 -13.64
C PRO A 360 6.43 -3.70 -12.90
N THR A 361 5.86 -4.75 -12.32
CA THR A 361 4.76 -4.64 -11.35
C THR A 361 5.25 -4.87 -9.94
N ASP A 362 4.62 -4.20 -8.97
CA ASP A 362 4.86 -4.39 -7.53
C ASP A 362 3.64 -3.87 -6.73
N ALA A 363 3.84 -3.56 -5.46
CA ALA A 363 2.78 -3.15 -4.55
C ALA A 363 2.09 -1.84 -4.95
N ILE A 364 0.81 -1.90 -5.28
CA ILE A 364 -0.11 -0.76 -5.31
C ILE A 364 -1.19 -1.00 -4.24
N ARG A 365 -1.64 0.05 -3.58
CA ARG A 365 -2.57 0.06 -2.43
C ARG A 365 -3.50 -1.17 -2.41
N GLY A 366 -3.36 -2.00 -1.38
CA GLY A 366 -4.03 -3.29 -1.28
C GLY A 366 -3.16 -4.51 -1.62
N ALA A 367 -2.30 -4.46 -2.64
CA ALA A 367 -1.24 -5.44 -2.96
C ALA A 367 -1.67 -6.91 -2.85
N GLY A 368 -2.39 -7.44 -3.84
CA GLY A 368 -2.90 -8.82 -3.91
C GLY A 368 -4.26 -9.03 -3.22
N ARG A 369 -4.62 -8.22 -2.21
CA ARG A 369 -5.88 -8.36 -1.47
C ARG A 369 -7.10 -7.85 -2.26
N PRO A 370 -7.04 -6.72 -2.99
CA PRO A 370 -8.13 -6.33 -3.90
C PRO A 370 -8.39 -7.36 -4.98
N GLU A 371 -7.34 -8.00 -5.52
CA GLU A 371 -7.44 -9.04 -6.52
C GLU A 371 -8.14 -10.28 -5.95
N ALA A 372 -7.76 -10.73 -4.76
CA ALA A 372 -8.37 -11.85 -4.08
C ALA A 372 -9.85 -11.59 -3.77
N THR A 373 -10.18 -10.42 -3.21
CA THR A 373 -11.55 -10.03 -2.88
C THR A 373 -12.40 -9.89 -4.15
N HIS A 374 -11.85 -9.29 -5.21
CA HIS A 374 -12.55 -9.17 -6.49
C HIS A 374 -12.98 -10.56 -7.05
N MET A 375 -12.06 -11.51 -7.03
CA MET A 375 -12.33 -12.85 -7.53
C MET A 375 -13.43 -13.56 -6.73
N ILE A 376 -13.29 -13.63 -5.41
CA ILE A 376 -14.23 -14.37 -4.58
C ILE A 376 -15.61 -13.71 -4.54
N GLU A 377 -15.70 -12.39 -4.41
CA GLU A 377 -16.96 -11.66 -4.24
C GLU A 377 -17.83 -11.68 -5.51
N ILE A 378 -17.21 -11.58 -6.70
CA ILE A 378 -17.93 -11.72 -7.96
C ILE A 378 -18.36 -13.16 -8.19
N THR A 379 -17.50 -14.12 -7.86
CA THR A 379 -17.83 -15.55 -7.99
C THR A 379 -18.97 -15.97 -7.08
N LEU A 380 -19.07 -15.39 -5.88
CA LEU A 380 -20.19 -15.63 -4.96
C LEU A 380 -21.53 -15.13 -5.51
N ASP A 381 -21.57 -13.97 -6.16
CA ASP A 381 -22.81 -13.49 -6.80
C ASP A 381 -23.22 -14.38 -7.98
N GLN A 382 -22.27 -14.96 -8.70
CA GLN A 382 -22.53 -15.94 -9.74
C GLN A 382 -23.00 -17.28 -9.18
N LEU A 383 -22.33 -17.79 -8.15
CA LEU A 383 -22.71 -19.01 -7.46
C LEU A 383 -24.13 -18.89 -6.86
N ALA A 384 -24.46 -17.76 -6.26
CA ALA A 384 -25.80 -17.45 -5.75
C ALA A 384 -26.86 -17.54 -6.85
N ALA A 385 -26.56 -17.00 -8.04
CA ALA A 385 -27.46 -17.05 -9.20
C ALA A 385 -27.65 -18.48 -9.72
N GLU A 386 -26.59 -19.28 -9.82
CA GLU A 386 -26.64 -20.69 -10.25
C GLU A 386 -27.45 -21.56 -9.26
N LEU A 387 -27.30 -21.31 -7.96
CA LEU A 387 -28.02 -22.02 -6.91
C LEU A 387 -29.46 -21.54 -6.71
N GLY A 388 -29.82 -20.35 -7.22
CA GLY A 388 -31.09 -19.69 -6.95
C GLY A 388 -31.25 -19.24 -5.50
N ILE A 389 -30.14 -18.93 -4.81
CA ILE A 389 -30.06 -18.44 -3.44
C ILE A 389 -29.83 -16.93 -3.46
N ASP A 390 -30.38 -16.20 -2.48
CA ASP A 390 -30.07 -14.79 -2.32
C ASP A 390 -28.57 -14.61 -2.03
N ARG A 391 -27.94 -13.62 -2.68
CA ARG A 391 -26.50 -13.39 -2.60
C ARG A 391 -26.01 -12.98 -1.20
N LEU A 392 -26.86 -12.33 -0.38
CA LEU A 392 -26.54 -12.00 1.00
C LEU A 392 -26.70 -13.21 1.92
N GLU A 393 -27.72 -14.01 1.69
CA GLU A 393 -27.91 -15.29 2.40
C GLU A 393 -26.76 -16.26 2.13
N LEU A 394 -26.28 -16.35 0.89
CA LEU A 394 -25.12 -17.18 0.55
C LEU A 394 -23.86 -16.74 1.33
N ARG A 395 -23.62 -15.44 1.44
CA ARG A 395 -22.50 -14.89 2.23
C ARG A 395 -22.66 -15.23 3.71
N ARG A 396 -23.82 -14.92 4.31
CA ARG A 396 -24.12 -15.21 5.73
C ARG A 396 -23.89 -16.68 6.08
N LYS A 397 -24.36 -17.57 5.22
CA LYS A 397 -24.22 -19.02 5.41
C LYS A 397 -22.77 -19.47 5.48
N ASN A 398 -21.87 -18.78 4.81
CA ASN A 398 -20.48 -19.14 4.70
C ASN A 398 -19.53 -18.28 5.52
N PHE A 399 -19.98 -17.22 6.17
CA PHE A 399 -19.12 -16.42 7.06
C PHE A 399 -18.46 -17.27 8.15
N ILE A 400 -17.23 -16.92 8.48
CA ILE A 400 -16.56 -17.43 9.69
C ILE A 400 -17.34 -16.94 10.90
N PRO A 401 -17.86 -17.86 11.76
CA PRO A 401 -18.66 -17.48 12.92
C PRO A 401 -17.86 -16.66 13.94
N ARG A 402 -18.52 -15.66 14.55
CA ARG A 402 -17.91 -14.76 15.53
C ARG A 402 -17.25 -15.46 16.72
N ASP A 403 -17.81 -16.58 17.17
CA ASP A 403 -17.34 -17.33 18.33
C ASP A 403 -16.20 -18.31 17.99
N SER A 404 -15.77 -18.38 16.71
CA SER A 404 -14.68 -19.25 16.26
C SER A 404 -13.30 -18.55 16.21
N PHE A 405 -13.20 -17.30 16.60
CA PHE A 405 -11.92 -16.58 16.62
C PHE A 405 -11.12 -16.82 17.91
N PRO A 406 -9.77 -16.91 17.82
CA PRO A 406 -8.96 -16.82 16.60
C PRO A 406 -9.20 -18.02 15.68
N HIS A 407 -9.39 -17.78 14.35
CA HIS A 407 -9.78 -18.75 13.37
C HIS A 407 -8.60 -19.14 12.45
N ALA A 408 -8.22 -20.42 12.48
CA ALA A 408 -7.22 -20.95 11.54
C ALA A 408 -7.87 -21.20 10.18
N THR A 409 -7.41 -20.49 9.15
CA THR A 409 -7.93 -20.62 7.78
C THR A 409 -7.26 -21.75 7.03
N ALA A 410 -7.89 -22.21 5.95
CA ALA A 410 -7.27 -23.15 5.01
C ALA A 410 -6.03 -22.55 4.31
N THR A 411 -5.88 -21.22 4.27
CA THR A 411 -4.76 -20.50 3.65
C THR A 411 -3.57 -20.26 4.59
N ALA A 412 -3.40 -21.09 5.61
CA ALA A 412 -2.27 -21.13 6.54
C ALA A 412 -2.04 -19.87 7.40
N VAL A 413 -3.03 -18.98 7.51
CA VAL A 413 -3.02 -17.85 8.44
C VAL A 413 -4.10 -18.01 9.51
N THR A 414 -3.90 -17.35 10.65
CA THR A 414 -4.89 -17.34 11.73
C THR A 414 -5.48 -15.96 11.86
N TYR A 415 -6.76 -15.80 11.52
CA TYR A 415 -7.47 -14.54 11.72
C TYR A 415 -7.65 -14.27 13.20
N ASP A 416 -7.25 -13.08 13.65
CA ASP A 416 -7.18 -12.72 15.06
C ASP A 416 -8.56 -12.48 15.70
N SER A 417 -9.43 -11.80 14.98
CA SER A 417 -10.77 -11.39 15.42
C SER A 417 -11.66 -11.02 14.23
N GLY A 418 -12.98 -11.19 14.34
CA GLY A 418 -13.94 -10.85 13.30
C GLY A 418 -15.40 -10.92 13.78
N ASP A 419 -16.27 -10.16 13.11
CA ASP A 419 -17.73 -10.18 13.28
C ASP A 419 -18.37 -9.71 11.96
N TYR A 420 -18.25 -10.56 10.93
CA TYR A 420 -18.62 -10.21 9.56
C TYR A 420 -20.12 -10.00 9.39
N GLU A 421 -20.93 -10.80 10.09
CA GLU A 421 -22.39 -10.69 10.07
C GLU A 421 -22.86 -9.33 10.61
N LYS A 422 -22.33 -8.90 11.76
CA LYS A 422 -22.63 -7.60 12.34
C LYS A 422 -22.29 -6.44 11.41
N THR A 423 -21.15 -6.55 10.69
CA THR A 423 -20.71 -5.50 9.76
C THR A 423 -21.62 -5.43 8.54
N LEU A 424 -22.05 -6.58 8.01
CA LEU A 424 -23.04 -6.66 6.93
C LEU A 424 -24.42 -6.16 7.38
N ASP A 425 -24.88 -6.53 8.57
CA ASP A 425 -26.16 -6.03 9.13
C ASP A 425 -26.14 -4.51 9.22
N LYS A 426 -25.06 -3.95 9.73
CA LYS A 426 -24.90 -2.51 9.84
C LYS A 426 -24.86 -1.82 8.48
N LEU A 427 -24.28 -2.42 7.46
CA LEU A 427 -24.34 -1.93 6.09
C LEU A 427 -25.79 -1.88 5.59
N LEU A 428 -26.56 -2.93 5.85
CA LEU A 428 -27.95 -3.03 5.42
C LEU A 428 -28.87 -2.05 6.13
N GLU A 429 -28.56 -1.61 7.37
CA GLU A 429 -29.29 -0.54 8.07
C GLU A 429 -29.25 0.80 7.29
N HIS A 430 -28.21 1.05 6.50
CA HIS A 430 -28.10 2.22 5.63
C HIS A 430 -28.89 2.09 4.32
N LEU A 431 -29.40 0.90 3.99
CA LEU A 431 -30.00 0.61 2.69
C LEU A 431 -31.49 0.34 2.82
N ASP A 432 -32.33 1.09 2.08
CA ASP A 432 -33.73 0.73 1.85
C ASP A 432 -33.85 -0.07 0.55
N LEU A 433 -33.71 -1.39 0.67
CA LEU A 433 -33.76 -2.29 -0.52
C LEU A 433 -35.12 -2.29 -1.20
N GLU A 434 -36.23 -2.04 -0.47
CA GLU A 434 -37.57 -1.93 -1.08
C GLU A 434 -37.70 -0.64 -1.90
N ALA A 435 -37.19 0.48 -1.38
CA ALA A 435 -37.13 1.72 -2.16
C ALA A 435 -36.23 1.60 -3.36
N PHE A 436 -35.07 0.93 -3.21
CA PHE A 436 -34.15 0.64 -4.31
C PHE A 436 -34.84 -0.13 -5.45
N GLU A 437 -35.61 -1.18 -5.18
CA GLU A 437 -36.29 -1.96 -6.22
C GLU A 437 -37.38 -1.13 -6.91
N ARG A 438 -38.11 -0.28 -6.20
CA ARG A 438 -39.10 0.64 -6.83
C ARG A 438 -38.41 1.63 -7.78
N GLU A 439 -37.33 2.28 -7.35
CA GLU A 439 -36.56 3.22 -8.15
C GLU A 439 -35.91 2.56 -9.36
N ARG A 440 -35.42 1.32 -9.21
CA ARG A 440 -34.85 0.49 -10.29
C ARG A 440 -35.85 0.29 -11.43
N GLU A 441 -37.10 -0.06 -11.12
CA GLU A 441 -38.15 -0.24 -12.13
C GLU A 441 -38.52 1.08 -12.83
N GLU A 442 -38.61 2.19 -12.08
CA GLU A 442 -38.90 3.51 -12.64
C GLU A 442 -37.80 4.00 -13.59
N LEU A 443 -36.51 3.74 -13.26
CA LEU A 443 -35.37 4.11 -14.08
C LEU A 443 -35.26 3.22 -15.34
N ARG A 444 -35.55 1.92 -15.19
CA ARG A 444 -35.57 0.98 -16.32
C ARG A 444 -36.57 1.40 -17.40
N ALA A 445 -37.72 1.93 -17.02
CA ALA A 445 -38.69 2.47 -17.97
C ALA A 445 -38.16 3.68 -18.76
N LYS A 446 -37.09 4.32 -18.29
CA LYS A 446 -36.39 5.45 -18.94
C LYS A 446 -35.11 5.03 -19.67
N GLY A 447 -34.81 3.74 -19.77
CA GLY A 447 -33.59 3.22 -20.41
C GLY A 447 -32.36 3.24 -19.54
N VAL A 448 -32.51 3.59 -18.25
CA VAL A 448 -31.41 3.57 -17.26
C VAL A 448 -31.51 2.31 -16.39
N TYR A 449 -30.46 1.54 -16.38
CA TYR A 449 -30.40 0.29 -15.62
C TYR A 449 -29.66 0.50 -14.29
N ARG A 450 -30.42 0.51 -13.18
CA ARG A 450 -29.87 0.62 -11.84
C ARG A 450 -29.49 -0.74 -11.29
N GLY A 451 -28.28 -0.86 -10.71
CA GLY A 451 -27.81 -2.06 -10.07
C GLY A 451 -27.22 -1.78 -8.69
N ILE A 452 -27.25 -2.78 -7.82
CA ILE A 452 -26.59 -2.76 -6.52
C ILE A 452 -25.61 -3.93 -6.40
N GLY A 453 -24.40 -3.67 -5.94
CA GLY A 453 -23.38 -4.67 -5.70
C GLY A 453 -22.89 -4.64 -4.27
N PHE A 454 -22.60 -5.81 -3.72
CA PHE A 454 -22.07 -5.97 -2.39
C PHE A 454 -20.67 -6.59 -2.45
N SER A 455 -19.83 -6.25 -1.49
CA SER A 455 -18.54 -6.88 -1.27
C SER A 455 -18.23 -6.93 0.21
N THR A 456 -17.85 -8.09 0.71
CA THR A 456 -17.32 -8.27 2.06
C THR A 456 -15.84 -8.66 1.94
N TYR A 457 -15.02 -8.16 2.85
CA TYR A 457 -13.58 -8.39 2.75
C TYR A 457 -12.93 -8.57 4.12
N THR A 458 -11.79 -9.22 4.11
CA THR A 458 -10.80 -9.19 5.19
C THR A 458 -9.44 -8.83 4.60
N GLU A 459 -8.63 -8.12 5.37
CA GLU A 459 -7.28 -7.71 4.99
C GLU A 459 -6.25 -8.37 5.91
N ILE A 460 -5.18 -8.93 5.36
CA ILE A 460 -3.97 -9.23 6.12
C ILE A 460 -3.18 -7.93 6.26
N CYS A 461 -3.03 -7.45 7.48
CA CYS A 461 -2.54 -6.12 7.81
C CYS A 461 -1.39 -6.21 8.84
N GLY A 462 -0.66 -5.11 8.96
CA GLY A 462 0.46 -5.05 9.89
C GLY A 462 1.57 -6.01 9.50
N LEU A 463 2.01 -5.99 8.21
CA LEU A 463 3.00 -6.90 7.63
C LEU A 463 4.25 -7.08 8.50
N ALA A 464 4.10 -7.89 9.47
CA ALA A 464 4.83 -8.51 10.55
C ALA A 464 3.96 -9.73 10.89
N PRO A 465 4.35 -10.75 11.58
CA PRO A 465 5.54 -10.89 12.42
C PRO A 465 6.76 -11.45 11.69
N SER A 466 7.96 -11.13 12.15
CA SER A 466 9.21 -11.58 11.56
C SER A 466 9.37 -13.10 11.49
N ARG A 467 8.77 -13.81 12.43
CA ARG A 467 8.79 -15.29 12.45
C ARG A 467 8.01 -15.92 11.30
N ILE A 468 6.98 -15.22 10.76
CA ILE A 468 6.16 -15.70 9.65
C ILE A 468 6.71 -15.18 8.32
N THR A 469 7.03 -13.90 8.24
CA THR A 469 7.46 -13.26 6.99
C THR A 469 8.96 -13.39 6.73
N GLY A 470 9.77 -13.42 7.77
CA GLY A 470 11.23 -13.40 7.67
C GLY A 470 11.85 -14.72 7.18
N PRO A 471 13.21 -14.84 7.28
CA PRO A 471 13.99 -15.93 6.67
C PRO A 471 13.60 -17.35 7.13
N LYS A 472 13.05 -17.50 8.33
CA LYS A 472 12.60 -18.79 8.88
C LYS A 472 11.13 -19.13 8.57
N GLY A 473 10.39 -18.19 7.99
CA GLY A 473 9.00 -18.36 7.56
C GLY A 473 8.90 -18.34 6.04
N LEU A 474 8.33 -17.27 5.47
CA LEU A 474 8.19 -17.08 4.02
C LEU A 474 9.53 -16.87 3.29
N GLY A 475 10.60 -16.56 4.01
CA GLY A 475 11.92 -16.36 3.42
C GLY A 475 12.23 -14.94 2.99
N LEU A 476 11.45 -13.93 3.43
CA LEU A 476 11.80 -12.54 3.18
C LEU A 476 13.14 -12.18 3.86
N ALA A 477 13.99 -11.45 3.16
CA ALA A 477 15.29 -11.04 3.67
C ALA A 477 15.23 -9.95 4.77
N ALA A 478 14.07 -9.68 5.34
CA ALA A 478 13.87 -8.68 6.37
C ALA A 478 12.87 -9.14 7.44
N GLY A 479 13.08 -8.71 8.69
CA GLY A 479 12.08 -8.82 9.74
C GLY A 479 10.99 -7.75 9.59
N GLY A 480 9.81 -8.03 10.14
CA GLY A 480 8.64 -7.13 10.07
C GLY A 480 8.39 -6.29 11.31
N TRP A 481 9.27 -6.28 12.33
CA TRP A 481 9.18 -5.48 13.55
C TRP A 481 9.16 -3.96 13.27
N GLU A 482 8.82 -3.17 14.27
CA GLU A 482 8.95 -1.71 14.22
C GLU A 482 9.48 -1.18 15.54
N SER A 483 10.06 0.03 15.53
CA SER A 483 10.60 0.65 16.71
C SER A 483 10.08 2.05 16.95
N ALA A 484 10.12 2.46 18.22
CA ALA A 484 9.84 3.82 18.61
C ALA A 484 10.63 4.20 19.88
N MET A 485 11.08 5.44 19.91
CA MET A 485 11.64 6.07 21.08
C MET A 485 10.75 7.24 21.50
N VAL A 486 10.40 7.32 22.77
CA VAL A 486 9.68 8.46 23.36
C VAL A 486 10.60 9.15 24.36
N ARG A 487 10.74 10.46 24.23
CA ARG A 487 11.57 11.31 25.08
C ARG A 487 10.73 12.42 25.68
N VAL A 488 10.77 12.54 27.01
CA VAL A 488 10.23 13.70 27.72
C VAL A 488 11.37 14.66 28.06
N HIS A 489 11.25 15.90 27.62
CA HIS A 489 12.23 16.94 27.87
C HIS A 489 12.04 17.56 29.26
N ASN A 490 13.05 18.26 29.80
CA ASN A 490 13.02 18.93 31.10
C ASN A 490 11.81 19.85 31.31
N THR A 491 11.23 20.35 30.21
CA THR A 491 10.05 21.23 30.21
C THR A 491 8.73 20.47 30.23
N GLY A 492 8.76 19.13 30.16
CA GLY A 492 7.57 18.29 30.00
C GLY A 492 7.09 18.13 28.55
N ALA A 493 7.73 18.80 27.57
CA ALA A 493 7.45 18.55 26.15
C ALA A 493 7.89 17.14 25.76
N VAL A 494 7.19 16.53 24.81
CA VAL A 494 7.44 15.14 24.41
C VAL A 494 7.82 15.07 22.94
N THR A 495 8.90 14.36 22.64
CA THR A 495 9.27 14.01 21.26
C THR A 495 9.19 12.49 21.07
N VAL A 496 8.53 12.08 20.01
CA VAL A 496 8.43 10.69 19.54
C VAL A 496 9.31 10.52 18.30
N TYR A 497 10.19 9.54 18.31
CA TYR A 497 10.95 9.10 17.15
C TYR A 497 10.46 7.72 16.76
N THR A 498 10.14 7.52 15.48
CA THR A 498 9.64 6.23 14.98
C THR A 498 10.24 5.90 13.63
N GLY A 499 10.44 4.61 13.38
CA GLY A 499 10.92 4.09 12.11
C GLY A 499 9.89 4.09 10.98
N THR A 500 8.65 4.57 11.24
CA THR A 500 7.63 4.73 10.19
C THR A 500 7.97 5.91 9.28
N SER A 501 7.28 6.03 8.12
CA SER A 501 7.51 7.08 7.15
C SER A 501 6.23 7.84 6.82
N PRO A 502 6.30 9.20 6.68
CA PRO A 502 5.14 10.02 6.34
C PRO A 502 4.85 9.96 4.82
N HIS A 503 3.58 9.93 4.45
CA HIS A 503 3.11 10.18 3.07
C HIS A 503 1.66 10.67 3.03
N GLY A 504 1.31 11.52 4.02
CA GLY A 504 0.03 12.23 4.09
C GLY A 504 -1.08 11.51 4.86
N GLN A 505 -0.82 10.36 5.48
CA GLN A 505 -1.82 9.54 6.18
C GLN A 505 -2.18 10.02 7.59
N GLY A 506 -1.55 11.08 8.12
CA GLY A 506 -1.89 11.66 9.43
C GLY A 506 -1.26 10.97 10.63
N LEU A 507 -0.09 10.33 10.46
CA LEU A 507 0.59 9.59 11.53
C LEU A 507 0.99 10.47 12.71
N GLU A 508 1.45 11.70 12.47
CA GLU A 508 1.86 12.61 13.57
C GLU A 508 0.69 12.87 14.54
N THR A 509 -0.49 13.09 14.00
CA THR A 509 -1.69 13.30 14.79
C THR A 509 -2.09 12.05 15.56
N ALA A 510 -2.16 10.88 14.90
CA ALA A 510 -2.57 9.63 15.55
C ALA A 510 -1.56 9.21 16.63
N PHE A 511 -0.26 9.34 16.38
CA PHE A 511 0.78 8.98 17.35
C PHE A 511 0.82 9.95 18.53
N ALA A 512 0.60 11.26 18.28
CA ALA A 512 0.46 12.23 19.33
C ALA A 512 -0.73 11.94 20.26
N GLN A 513 -1.88 11.48 19.71
CA GLN A 513 -3.05 11.06 20.53
C GLN A 513 -2.71 9.87 21.44
N ILE A 514 -1.99 8.87 20.94
CA ILE A 514 -1.57 7.69 21.72
C ILE A 514 -0.69 8.11 22.89
N VAL A 515 0.32 8.95 22.64
CA VAL A 515 1.25 9.40 23.67
C VAL A 515 0.56 10.32 24.68
N ALA A 516 -0.29 11.21 24.19
CA ALA A 516 -1.04 12.15 25.02
C ALA A 516 -1.90 11.42 26.07
N ASP A 517 -2.61 10.37 25.68
CA ASP A 517 -3.40 9.55 26.61
C ASP A 517 -2.54 8.80 27.63
N LYS A 518 -1.36 8.33 27.24
CA LYS A 518 -0.48 7.57 28.13
C LYS A 518 0.25 8.45 29.16
N LEU A 519 0.60 9.67 28.76
CA LEU A 519 1.41 10.58 29.58
C LEU A 519 0.61 11.76 30.18
N GLY A 520 -0.69 11.86 29.87
CA GLY A 520 -1.56 12.92 30.38
C GLY A 520 -1.16 14.30 29.85
N VAL A 521 -0.76 14.43 28.61
CA VAL A 521 -0.35 15.70 27.99
C VAL A 521 -1.27 16.07 26.84
N ASP A 522 -1.27 17.35 26.44
CA ASP A 522 -1.96 17.78 25.23
C ASP A 522 -1.24 17.23 24.00
N PRO A 523 -1.97 16.63 23.02
CA PRO A 523 -1.37 16.20 21.75
C PRO A 523 -0.58 17.30 21.01
N ALA A 524 -0.93 18.57 21.20
CA ALA A 524 -0.19 19.70 20.64
C ALA A 524 1.26 19.80 21.18
N ASN A 525 1.51 19.29 22.38
CA ASN A 525 2.83 19.25 23.03
C ASN A 525 3.66 18.00 22.69
N VAL A 526 3.16 17.14 21.84
CA VAL A 526 3.86 15.94 21.37
C VAL A 526 4.35 16.17 19.95
N GLU A 527 5.65 16.24 19.74
CA GLU A 527 6.29 16.27 18.44
C GLU A 527 6.55 14.84 17.96
N VAL A 528 6.30 14.56 16.68
CA VAL A 528 6.58 13.24 16.08
C VAL A 528 7.58 13.43 14.94
N ILE A 529 8.72 12.75 15.05
CA ILE A 529 9.80 12.74 14.06
C ILE A 529 9.87 11.36 13.44
N HIS A 530 9.74 11.32 12.12
CA HIS A 530 9.76 10.10 11.32
C HIS A 530 10.35 10.37 9.93
N GLY A 531 10.65 9.30 9.18
CA GLY A 531 11.21 9.43 7.83
C GLY A 531 12.68 9.84 7.76
N ASP A 532 13.38 10.00 8.89
CA ASP A 532 14.78 10.41 8.96
C ASP A 532 15.62 9.37 9.71
N THR A 533 16.45 8.63 8.97
CA THR A 533 17.27 7.55 9.50
C THR A 533 18.44 8.02 10.40
N GLY A 534 18.68 9.32 10.45
CA GLY A 534 19.74 9.91 11.28
C GLY A 534 19.28 10.35 12.66
N THR A 535 17.99 10.35 12.97
CA THR A 535 17.45 10.94 14.20
C THR A 535 16.79 9.96 15.15
N GLY A 536 16.28 8.84 14.64
CA GLY A 536 15.52 7.87 15.42
C GLY A 536 16.15 6.47 15.43
N PRO A 537 15.52 5.52 16.12
CA PRO A 537 15.92 4.13 16.06
C PRO A 537 15.64 3.53 14.69
N GLU A 538 16.33 2.43 14.37
CA GLU A 538 16.13 1.66 13.15
C GLU A 538 14.67 1.23 12.99
N GLY A 539 14.08 1.36 11.79
CA GLY A 539 12.68 1.02 11.50
C GLY A 539 12.50 0.12 10.29
N ARG A 540 11.23 -0.28 10.07
CA ARG A 540 10.82 -1.09 8.92
C ARG A 540 9.80 -0.38 8.04
N ASN A 541 9.67 0.94 8.23
CA ASN A 541 9.00 1.86 7.30
C ASN A 541 7.46 1.71 7.23
N THR A 542 6.82 2.26 6.18
CA THR A 542 5.37 2.33 6.04
C THR A 542 4.87 1.68 4.75
N TYR A 543 4.17 0.56 4.90
CA TYR A 543 3.48 -0.21 3.85
C TYR A 543 2.51 -1.19 4.50
N GLY A 544 1.59 -1.80 3.73
CA GLY A 544 0.74 -2.90 4.18
C GLY A 544 -0.07 -2.59 5.43
N SER A 545 -0.56 -1.36 5.58
CA SER A 545 -1.39 -0.89 6.71
C SER A 545 -0.77 -1.12 8.10
N ARG A 546 0.60 -1.12 8.22
CA ARG A 546 1.33 -1.52 9.43
C ARG A 546 1.64 -0.42 10.42
N SER A 547 1.68 0.85 9.99
CA SER A 547 2.22 1.94 10.82
C SER A 547 1.52 2.12 12.15
N LEU A 548 0.19 1.96 12.20
CA LEU A 548 -0.56 2.04 13.46
C LEU A 548 -0.44 0.73 14.25
N ALA A 549 -0.72 -0.41 13.63
CA ALA A 549 -0.81 -1.70 14.33
C ALA A 549 0.54 -2.16 14.92
N VAL A 550 1.65 -1.81 14.27
CA VAL A 550 3.01 -2.19 14.70
C VAL A 550 3.76 -0.99 15.28
N GLY A 551 3.86 0.12 14.52
CA GLY A 551 4.56 1.34 14.97
C GLY A 551 3.84 2.03 16.11
N GLY A 552 2.51 2.17 16.06
CA GLY A 552 1.71 2.73 17.14
C GLY A 552 1.81 1.93 18.44
N GLU A 553 1.88 0.60 18.37
CA GLU A 553 2.10 -0.26 19.54
C GLU A 553 3.51 -0.08 20.10
N ALA A 554 4.56 0.04 19.26
CA ALA A 554 5.91 0.35 19.75
C ALA A 554 5.94 1.69 20.51
N ILE A 555 5.24 2.71 20.00
CA ILE A 555 5.08 4.02 20.65
C ILE A 555 4.34 3.87 21.98
N ALA A 556 3.20 3.16 21.98
CA ALA A 556 2.40 2.95 23.20
C ALA A 556 3.20 2.25 24.30
N ARG A 557 4.02 1.25 23.95
CA ARG A 557 4.90 0.55 24.90
C ARG A 557 5.98 1.45 25.45
N SER A 558 6.63 2.27 24.61
CA SER A 558 7.64 3.23 25.08
C SER A 558 7.01 4.29 26.01
N ALA A 559 5.85 4.83 25.65
CA ALA A 559 5.13 5.77 26.49
C ALA A 559 4.67 5.14 27.82
N ASN A 560 4.22 3.88 27.81
CA ASN A 560 3.87 3.17 29.04
C ASN A 560 5.08 3.00 30.00
N LYS A 561 6.28 2.66 29.47
CA LYS A 561 7.50 2.59 30.33
C LYS A 561 7.79 3.92 30.98
N ILE A 562 7.65 5.03 30.27
CA ILE A 562 7.82 6.38 30.83
C ILE A 562 6.73 6.67 31.87
N ALA A 563 5.46 6.31 31.59
CA ALA A 563 4.37 6.51 32.55
C ALA A 563 4.61 5.74 33.87
N GLU A 564 5.04 4.48 33.80
CA GLU A 564 5.34 3.67 34.99
C GLU A 564 6.52 4.25 35.76
N LYS A 565 7.58 4.73 35.09
CA LYS A 565 8.69 5.43 35.73
C LYS A 565 8.23 6.73 36.42
N SER A 566 7.37 7.50 35.71
CA SER A 566 6.77 8.73 36.25
C SER A 566 5.93 8.46 37.50
N LYS A 567 5.15 7.38 37.54
CA LYS A 567 4.39 6.98 38.73
C LYS A 567 5.28 6.68 39.92
N GLN A 568 6.43 6.05 39.72
CA GLN A 568 7.38 5.78 40.81
C GLN A 568 7.95 7.07 41.37
N VAL A 569 8.28 8.06 40.54
CA VAL A 569 8.76 9.37 40.97
C VAL A 569 7.68 10.09 41.79
N VAL A 570 6.45 10.16 41.26
CA VAL A 570 5.33 10.80 41.95
C VAL A 570 4.98 10.12 43.27
N ALA A 571 4.99 8.79 43.30
CA ALA A 571 4.77 8.01 44.53
C ALA A 571 5.81 8.32 45.60
N HIS A 572 7.08 8.47 45.22
CA HIS A 572 8.16 8.89 46.12
C HIS A 572 7.90 10.28 46.70
N HIS A 573 7.56 11.26 45.86
CA HIS A 573 7.29 12.63 46.32
C HIS A 573 6.02 12.78 47.19
N LEU A 574 5.02 11.92 46.94
CA LEU A 574 3.73 11.99 47.61
C LEU A 574 3.59 10.98 48.75
N GLU A 575 4.65 10.23 49.07
CA GLU A 575 4.65 9.16 50.08
C GLU A 575 3.49 8.17 49.86
N ALA A 576 3.27 7.78 48.59
CA ALA A 576 2.20 6.87 48.14
C ALA A 576 2.80 5.60 47.52
N ALA A 577 1.97 4.57 47.27
CA ALA A 577 2.39 3.42 46.47
C ALA A 577 2.28 3.72 44.98
N PRO A 578 3.20 3.26 44.11
CA PRO A 578 3.14 3.51 42.66
C PRO A 578 1.83 3.05 41.98
N GLU A 579 1.24 1.95 42.44
CA GLU A 579 -0.03 1.39 42.01
C GLU A 579 -1.25 2.27 42.35
N ASP A 580 -1.11 3.19 43.34
CA ASP A 580 -2.10 4.17 43.68
C ASP A 580 -2.03 5.46 42.86
N ILE A 581 -1.01 5.60 42.03
CA ILE A 581 -0.87 6.73 41.11
C ILE A 581 -1.62 6.44 39.81
N GLU A 582 -2.51 7.33 39.42
CA GLU A 582 -3.18 7.33 38.10
C GLU A 582 -2.80 8.57 37.27
N VAL A 583 -2.90 8.43 35.96
CA VAL A 583 -2.76 9.56 35.01
C VAL A 583 -4.14 10.07 34.68
N ARG A 584 -4.44 11.29 35.08
CA ARG A 584 -5.74 11.90 34.83
C ARG A 584 -5.62 13.43 34.72
N ASP A 585 -6.35 14.02 33.77
CA ASP A 585 -6.46 15.48 33.60
C ASP A 585 -5.09 16.22 33.60
N GLY A 586 -4.11 15.66 32.89
CA GLY A 586 -2.76 16.23 32.74
C GLY A 586 -1.83 16.03 33.95
N LYS A 587 -2.22 15.18 34.89
CA LYS A 587 -1.44 14.94 36.11
C LYS A 587 -1.30 13.45 36.44
N PHE A 588 -0.19 13.12 37.06
CA PHE A 588 0.01 11.88 37.78
C PHE A 588 -0.41 12.15 39.23
N SER A 589 -1.53 11.60 39.65
CA SER A 589 -2.16 11.92 40.95
C SER A 589 -2.53 10.67 41.72
N VAL A 590 -2.64 10.81 43.05
CA VAL A 590 -3.11 9.72 43.93
C VAL A 590 -4.58 9.46 43.66
N LYS A 591 -4.97 8.19 43.40
CA LYS A 591 -6.35 7.76 43.22
C LYS A 591 -7.27 8.29 44.33
N GLY A 592 -8.36 8.95 43.90
CA GLY A 592 -9.31 9.56 44.83
C GLY A 592 -8.85 10.88 45.47
N SER A 593 -7.67 11.40 45.13
CA SER A 593 -7.14 12.68 45.60
C SER A 593 -6.49 13.47 44.48
N PRO A 594 -7.23 13.94 43.47
CA PRO A 594 -6.72 14.55 42.25
C PRO A 594 -5.90 15.83 42.48
N ASP A 595 -6.12 16.51 43.63
CA ASP A 595 -5.32 17.66 44.02
C ASP A 595 -3.88 17.28 44.46
N LYS A 596 -3.65 16.04 44.86
CA LYS A 596 -2.33 15.48 45.17
C LYS A 596 -1.75 14.81 43.94
N GLY A 597 -0.99 15.55 43.17
CA GLY A 597 -0.38 15.04 41.94
C GLY A 597 0.69 15.97 41.39
N MET A 598 1.46 15.48 40.43
CA MET A 598 2.48 16.20 39.70
C MET A 598 2.14 16.17 38.22
N THR A 599 2.35 17.26 37.50
CA THR A 599 2.33 17.30 36.03
C THR A 599 3.53 16.57 35.43
N LEU A 600 3.48 16.16 34.16
CA LEU A 600 4.65 15.56 33.52
C LEU A 600 5.88 16.52 33.55
N ALA A 601 5.65 17.84 33.48
CA ALA A 601 6.72 18.82 33.56
C ALA A 601 7.39 18.84 34.95
N GLU A 602 6.61 18.74 36.02
CA GLU A 602 7.14 18.64 37.38
C GLU A 602 7.88 17.31 37.63
N VAL A 603 7.34 16.21 37.09
CA VAL A 603 8.03 14.91 37.11
C VAL A 603 9.36 14.99 36.36
N ALA A 604 9.36 15.55 35.14
CA ALA A 604 10.56 15.74 34.34
C ALA A 604 11.58 16.63 35.09
N GLY A 605 11.12 17.74 35.70
CA GLY A 605 11.95 18.58 36.54
C GLY A 605 12.64 17.79 37.65
N ALA A 606 11.90 17.00 38.42
CA ALA A 606 12.44 16.18 39.49
C ALA A 606 13.47 15.14 38.96
N VAL A 607 13.14 14.44 37.92
CA VAL A 607 14.00 13.40 37.32
C VAL A 607 15.34 13.98 36.85
N TYR A 608 15.33 15.11 36.15
CA TYR A 608 16.55 15.69 35.56
C TYR A 608 17.45 16.45 36.58
N ILE A 609 16.92 16.81 37.74
CA ILE A 609 17.74 17.32 38.87
C ILE A 609 18.14 16.23 39.86
N TYR A 610 17.81 14.95 39.58
CA TYR A 610 18.12 13.77 40.39
C TYR A 610 17.34 13.71 41.73
N ASP A 611 16.13 14.27 41.78
CA ASP A 611 15.20 14.13 42.91
C ASP A 611 14.24 12.95 42.64
N ILE A 612 14.78 11.74 42.76
CA ILE A 612 14.18 10.46 42.35
C ILE A 612 14.44 9.40 43.39
N PRO A 613 13.67 8.28 43.41
CA PRO A 613 13.93 7.14 44.27
C PRO A 613 15.36 6.59 44.14
N ASP A 614 15.94 6.11 45.24
CA ASP A 614 17.27 5.51 45.27
C ASP A 614 17.36 4.34 44.26
N GLY A 615 18.43 4.34 43.46
CA GLY A 615 18.68 3.30 42.46
C GLY A 615 17.91 3.48 41.13
N MET A 616 17.12 4.53 41.00
CA MET A 616 16.47 4.85 39.71
C MET A 616 17.47 5.58 38.78
N GLU A 617 17.46 5.23 37.50
CA GLU A 617 18.22 5.95 36.49
C GLU A 617 17.61 7.32 36.17
N PRO A 618 18.40 8.39 36.00
CA PRO A 618 17.89 9.69 35.57
C PRO A 618 17.45 9.66 34.10
N GLY A 619 16.56 10.59 33.73
CA GLY A 619 16.05 10.73 32.37
C GLY A 619 14.71 10.02 32.16
N LEU A 620 13.94 10.57 31.20
CA LEU A 620 12.65 10.05 30.78
C LEU A 620 12.70 9.80 29.27
N GLU A 621 13.44 8.77 28.88
CA GLU A 621 13.61 8.34 27.51
C GLU A 621 13.54 6.82 27.43
N GLU A 622 12.66 6.29 26.59
CA GLU A 622 12.47 4.85 26.44
C GLU A 622 12.34 4.45 24.99
N THR A 623 13.01 3.37 24.63
CA THR A 623 12.95 2.76 23.30
C THR A 623 12.33 1.37 23.36
N THR A 624 11.51 1.05 22.38
CA THR A 624 10.90 -0.28 22.22
C THR A 624 11.05 -0.73 20.77
N PHE A 625 11.48 -1.98 20.59
CA PHE A 625 11.36 -2.75 19.34
C PHE A 625 10.19 -3.71 19.52
N TYR A 626 9.20 -3.64 18.66
CA TYR A 626 8.00 -4.47 18.73
C TYR A 626 7.87 -5.35 17.51
N ASP A 627 7.85 -6.65 17.71
CA ASP A 627 7.57 -7.68 16.71
C ASP A 627 6.31 -8.42 17.15
N PRO A 628 5.18 -8.29 16.44
CA PRO A 628 3.93 -8.90 16.84
C PRO A 628 3.98 -10.43 16.70
N GLU A 629 3.14 -11.11 17.45
CA GLU A 629 3.02 -12.57 17.39
C GLU A 629 2.20 -13.05 16.18
N ASN A 630 1.29 -12.22 15.67
CA ASN A 630 0.40 -12.51 14.55
C ASN A 630 0.15 -11.23 13.74
N PHE A 631 -0.37 -11.39 12.54
CA PHE A 631 -1.00 -10.31 11.79
C PHE A 631 -2.26 -9.82 12.49
N VAL A 632 -2.75 -8.66 12.07
CA VAL A 632 -4.09 -8.17 12.42
C VAL A 632 -4.96 -8.15 11.16
N PHE A 633 -6.27 -8.38 11.33
CA PHE A 633 -7.19 -8.56 10.21
C PHE A 633 -8.35 -7.58 10.31
N PRO A 634 -8.24 -6.35 9.75
CA PRO A 634 -9.39 -5.49 9.53
C PRO A 634 -10.30 -6.11 8.48
N PHE A 635 -11.58 -5.75 8.52
CA PHE A 635 -12.60 -6.28 7.62
C PHE A 635 -13.71 -5.26 7.40
N GLY A 636 -14.59 -5.51 6.45
CA GLY A 636 -15.69 -4.61 6.17
C GLY A 636 -16.72 -5.20 5.21
N ALA A 637 -17.78 -4.43 5.01
CA ALA A 637 -18.81 -4.68 4.03
C ALA A 637 -19.14 -3.37 3.30
N HIS A 638 -19.12 -3.42 1.98
CA HIS A 638 -19.39 -2.27 1.12
C HIS A 638 -20.57 -2.56 0.19
N ALA A 639 -21.35 -1.52 -0.11
CA ALA A 639 -22.40 -1.55 -1.12
C ALA A 639 -22.23 -0.39 -2.09
N CYS A 640 -22.36 -0.68 -3.38
CA CYS A 640 -22.34 0.30 -4.44
C CYS A 640 -23.64 0.25 -5.25
N VAL A 641 -24.24 1.41 -5.51
CA VAL A 641 -25.37 1.55 -6.42
C VAL A 641 -24.88 2.29 -7.66
N VAL A 642 -25.13 1.70 -8.82
CA VAL A 642 -24.77 2.31 -10.11
C VAL A 642 -26.00 2.50 -10.99
N ASP A 643 -25.96 3.51 -11.86
CA ASP A 643 -26.87 3.72 -12.97
C ASP A 643 -26.10 3.53 -14.28
N VAL A 644 -26.59 2.62 -15.13
CA VAL A 644 -26.01 2.33 -16.45
C VAL A 644 -26.95 2.85 -17.53
N ASP A 645 -26.45 3.72 -18.37
CA ASP A 645 -27.10 4.14 -19.60
C ASP A 645 -26.86 3.07 -20.69
N ALA A 646 -27.91 2.37 -21.10
CA ALA A 646 -27.77 1.26 -22.04
C ALA A 646 -27.50 1.70 -23.50
N GLU A 647 -27.68 2.98 -23.83
CA GLU A 647 -27.37 3.51 -25.18
C GLU A 647 -25.90 3.85 -25.33
N THR A 648 -25.27 4.33 -24.28
CA THR A 648 -23.87 4.81 -24.27
C THR A 648 -22.90 3.88 -23.54
N GLY A 649 -23.40 2.97 -22.72
CA GLY A 649 -22.59 2.16 -21.81
C GLY A 649 -22.05 2.93 -20.60
N LYS A 650 -22.42 4.20 -20.43
CA LYS A 650 -21.93 5.03 -19.32
C LYS A 650 -22.42 4.48 -17.98
N VAL A 651 -21.46 4.26 -17.05
CA VAL A 651 -21.72 3.88 -15.66
C VAL A 651 -21.56 5.11 -14.78
N THR A 652 -22.55 5.37 -13.93
CA THR A 652 -22.50 6.43 -12.92
C THR A 652 -22.65 5.81 -11.53
N VAL A 653 -21.74 6.07 -10.62
CA VAL A 653 -21.87 5.65 -9.21
C VAL A 653 -22.87 6.59 -8.55
N ALA A 654 -24.07 6.08 -8.31
CA ALA A 654 -25.19 6.88 -7.75
C ALA A 654 -25.11 6.97 -6.21
N ARG A 655 -24.65 5.90 -5.54
CA ARG A 655 -24.50 5.82 -4.09
C ARG A 655 -23.40 4.84 -3.72
N TYR A 656 -22.69 5.13 -2.63
CA TYR A 656 -21.69 4.22 -2.08
C TYR A 656 -21.73 4.24 -0.56
N VAL A 657 -21.85 3.05 0.05
CA VAL A 657 -21.88 2.87 1.50
C VAL A 657 -20.74 1.93 1.88
N ALA A 658 -19.96 2.30 2.89
CA ALA A 658 -18.89 1.46 3.42
C ALA A 658 -19.00 1.35 4.94
N VAL A 659 -18.96 0.14 5.46
CA VAL A 659 -18.90 -0.16 6.89
C VAL A 659 -17.65 -0.98 7.14
N ASP A 660 -16.67 -0.39 7.84
CA ASP A 660 -15.37 -1.00 8.10
C ASP A 660 -15.16 -1.29 9.58
N ASP A 661 -14.37 -2.31 9.89
CA ASP A 661 -13.91 -2.63 11.23
C ASP A 661 -12.38 -2.62 11.28
N CYS A 662 -11.81 -1.58 11.87
CA CYS A 662 -10.37 -1.44 12.11
C CYS A 662 -10.00 -1.59 13.60
N GLY A 663 -10.83 -2.30 14.37
CA GLY A 663 -10.69 -2.41 15.83
C GLY A 663 -10.95 -1.07 16.52
N ASN A 664 -10.21 -0.78 17.58
CA ASN A 664 -10.32 0.49 18.29
C ASN A 664 -9.83 1.65 17.43
N ALA A 665 -10.69 2.64 17.22
CA ALA A 665 -10.35 3.82 16.46
C ALA A 665 -9.47 4.78 17.27
N ILE A 666 -8.29 5.13 16.76
CA ILE A 666 -7.45 6.17 17.36
C ILE A 666 -7.96 7.55 16.98
N ASN A 667 -8.20 7.77 15.68
CA ASN A 667 -8.77 9.03 15.18
C ASN A 667 -9.80 8.74 14.08
N PRO A 668 -11.09 8.88 14.37
CA PRO A 668 -12.17 8.64 13.41
C PRO A 668 -12.11 9.48 12.13
N LEU A 669 -11.62 10.71 12.21
CA LEU A 669 -11.50 11.59 11.04
C LEU A 669 -10.45 11.07 10.06
N LEU A 670 -9.31 10.60 10.58
CA LEU A 670 -8.23 10.00 9.75
C LEU A 670 -8.70 8.70 9.10
N ILE A 671 -9.42 7.85 9.85
CA ILE A 671 -10.01 6.62 9.31
C ILE A 671 -10.91 6.93 8.13
N SER A 672 -11.85 7.88 8.29
CA SER A 672 -12.74 8.29 7.21
C SER A 672 -11.97 8.79 5.98
N GLY A 673 -10.90 9.57 6.17
CA GLY A 673 -10.04 10.03 5.07
C GLY A 673 -9.35 8.89 4.33
N GLN A 674 -8.88 7.85 5.04
CA GLN A 674 -8.26 6.68 4.44
C GLN A 674 -9.28 5.84 3.66
N VAL A 675 -10.48 5.64 4.19
CA VAL A 675 -11.56 4.90 3.53
C VAL A 675 -12.01 5.63 2.26
N HIS A 676 -12.26 6.95 2.32
CA HIS A 676 -12.60 7.74 1.13
C HIS A 676 -11.58 7.54 0.01
N GLY A 677 -10.31 7.77 0.30
CA GLY A 677 -9.26 7.61 -0.70
C GLY A 677 -9.10 6.17 -1.21
N GLY A 678 -9.32 5.17 -0.36
CA GLY A 678 -9.30 3.75 -0.74
C GLY A 678 -10.45 3.38 -1.68
N VAL A 679 -11.67 3.82 -1.35
CA VAL A 679 -12.86 3.61 -2.19
C VAL A 679 -12.69 4.24 -3.57
N VAL A 680 -12.13 5.46 -3.64
CA VAL A 680 -11.87 6.12 -4.94
C VAL A 680 -10.89 5.32 -5.79
N HIS A 681 -9.81 4.77 -5.20
CA HIS A 681 -8.89 3.89 -5.96
C HIS A 681 -9.61 2.66 -6.52
N GLY A 682 -10.50 2.03 -5.74
CA GLY A 682 -11.26 0.87 -6.22
C GLY A 682 -12.28 1.22 -7.30
N ILE A 683 -12.97 2.36 -7.20
CA ILE A 683 -13.85 2.88 -8.25
C ILE A 683 -13.04 3.21 -9.51
N GLY A 684 -11.88 3.86 -9.34
CA GLY A 684 -10.95 4.17 -10.42
C GLY A 684 -10.55 2.92 -11.21
N GLN A 685 -10.08 1.90 -10.51
CA GLN A 685 -9.72 0.60 -11.12
C GLN A 685 -10.92 -0.05 -11.81
N ALA A 686 -12.11 0.00 -11.21
CA ALA A 686 -13.28 -0.66 -11.78
C ALA A 686 -13.80 0.01 -13.06
N LEU A 687 -13.76 1.34 -13.17
CA LEU A 687 -14.46 2.10 -14.21
C LEU A 687 -13.56 2.88 -15.17
N TYR A 688 -12.38 3.35 -14.72
CA TYR A 688 -11.62 4.40 -15.43
C TYR A 688 -10.18 4.04 -15.74
N GLU A 689 -9.43 3.64 -14.70
CA GLU A 689 -7.97 3.52 -14.74
C GLU A 689 -7.53 2.27 -15.51
N ARG A 690 -6.61 2.42 -16.46
CA ARG A 690 -5.99 1.31 -17.17
C ARG A 690 -4.63 1.72 -17.71
N ILE A 691 -3.59 0.98 -17.37
CA ILE A 691 -2.32 1.00 -18.09
C ILE A 691 -2.45 0.08 -19.31
N HIS A 692 -2.15 0.61 -20.48
CA HIS A 692 -2.23 -0.10 -21.75
C HIS A 692 -0.92 0.01 -22.53
N TYR A 693 -0.41 -1.14 -22.94
CA TYR A 693 0.69 -1.28 -23.88
C TYR A 693 0.15 -1.82 -25.19
N ASP A 694 0.71 -1.37 -26.32
CA ASP A 694 0.42 -1.95 -27.62
C ASP A 694 1.26 -3.23 -27.87
N GLU A 695 1.12 -3.82 -29.06
CA GLU A 695 1.82 -5.05 -29.44
C GLU A 695 3.34 -4.85 -29.57
N ASP A 696 3.79 -3.63 -29.85
CA ASP A 696 5.21 -3.25 -29.93
C ASP A 696 5.81 -2.89 -28.56
N GLY A 697 5.01 -2.97 -27.50
CA GLY A 697 5.43 -2.68 -26.12
C GLY A 697 5.49 -1.19 -25.78
N GLN A 698 4.87 -0.33 -26.59
CA GLN A 698 4.77 1.10 -26.31
C GLN A 698 3.69 1.37 -25.27
N LEU A 699 4.00 2.26 -24.31
CA LEU A 699 3.02 2.70 -23.31
C LEU A 699 2.06 3.72 -23.92
N VAL A 700 0.83 3.29 -24.20
CA VAL A 700 -0.22 4.15 -24.80
C VAL A 700 -0.78 5.13 -23.77
N THR A 701 -0.93 4.71 -22.52
CA THR A 701 -1.51 5.51 -21.42
C THR A 701 -0.42 6.19 -20.60
N GLY A 702 0.44 6.98 -21.24
CA GLY A 702 1.62 7.61 -20.64
C GLY A 702 1.38 8.97 -19.96
N THR A 703 0.16 9.50 -19.97
CA THR A 703 -0.21 10.78 -19.37
C THR A 703 -1.56 10.72 -18.66
N PHE A 704 -1.91 11.73 -17.86
CA PHE A 704 -3.25 11.83 -17.25
C PHE A 704 -4.36 12.21 -18.27
N VAL A 705 -4.02 12.49 -19.52
CA VAL A 705 -4.99 12.62 -20.59
C VAL A 705 -5.52 11.23 -21.03
N ASP A 706 -4.62 10.25 -21.03
CA ASP A 706 -4.90 8.89 -21.50
C ASP A 706 -5.25 7.95 -20.33
N TYR A 707 -4.60 8.14 -19.19
CA TYR A 707 -4.87 7.43 -17.93
C TYR A 707 -5.91 8.21 -17.11
N ALA A 708 -7.17 7.82 -17.22
CA ALA A 708 -8.28 8.53 -16.63
C ALA A 708 -8.38 8.29 -15.11
N LEU A 709 -8.00 9.29 -14.32
CA LEU A 709 -8.28 9.30 -12.89
C LEU A 709 -9.69 9.83 -12.62
N PRO A 710 -10.48 9.22 -11.69
CA PRO A 710 -11.76 9.75 -11.31
C PRO A 710 -11.62 11.13 -10.65
N THR A 711 -12.47 12.07 -11.04
CA THR A 711 -12.55 13.39 -10.42
C THR A 711 -13.70 13.48 -9.42
N ALA A 712 -13.71 14.51 -8.59
CA ALA A 712 -14.78 14.72 -7.62
C ALA A 712 -16.18 14.87 -8.25
N ALA A 713 -16.25 15.21 -9.55
CA ALA A 713 -17.52 15.37 -10.27
C ALA A 713 -18.19 14.03 -10.62
N GLU A 714 -17.39 12.94 -10.66
CA GLU A 714 -17.86 11.59 -11.02
C GLU A 714 -18.20 10.74 -9.80
N LEU A 715 -17.95 11.26 -8.60
CA LEU A 715 -18.09 10.52 -7.36
C LEU A 715 -19.27 11.04 -6.52
N PRO A 716 -20.08 10.14 -5.92
CA PRO A 716 -21.09 10.56 -4.97
C PRO A 716 -20.45 10.95 -3.62
N SER A 717 -21.22 11.55 -2.73
CA SER A 717 -20.87 11.60 -1.32
C SER A 717 -20.92 10.19 -0.74
N PHE A 718 -19.82 9.74 -0.12
CA PHE A 718 -19.75 8.41 0.49
C PHE A 718 -20.40 8.40 1.87
N GLU A 719 -21.15 7.35 2.16
CA GLU A 719 -21.73 7.08 3.48
C GLU A 719 -20.81 6.09 4.20
N LEU A 720 -20.15 6.54 5.25
CA LEU A 720 -19.19 5.74 5.99
C LEU A 720 -19.66 5.46 7.40
N ASP A 721 -19.58 4.23 7.85
CA ASP A 721 -19.84 3.81 9.21
C ASP A 721 -18.83 2.76 9.68
N ARG A 722 -18.91 2.31 10.94
CA ARG A 722 -17.94 1.40 11.52
C ARG A 722 -18.57 0.45 12.51
N THR A 723 -18.01 -0.76 12.56
CA THR A 723 -18.10 -1.65 13.73
C THR A 723 -16.77 -1.61 14.50
N THR A 724 -16.77 -2.22 15.68
CA THR A 724 -15.56 -2.28 16.52
C THR A 724 -15.38 -3.68 17.04
N THR A 725 -14.33 -4.35 16.55
CA THR A 725 -13.87 -5.66 17.00
C THR A 725 -12.37 -5.56 17.31
N PRO A 726 -11.99 -5.28 18.55
CA PRO A 726 -10.59 -5.07 18.92
C PRO A 726 -9.70 -6.25 18.58
N SER A 727 -8.50 -5.98 18.06
CA SER A 727 -7.47 -6.99 17.88
C SER A 727 -6.87 -7.37 19.22
N PRO A 728 -6.69 -8.67 19.53
CA PRO A 728 -5.96 -9.11 20.71
C PRO A 728 -4.44 -9.04 20.55
N VAL A 729 -3.93 -8.75 19.34
CA VAL A 729 -2.49 -8.83 18.99
C VAL A 729 -1.71 -7.65 19.57
N ASN A 730 -2.33 -6.48 19.72
CA ASN A 730 -1.70 -5.30 20.26
C ASN A 730 -2.53 -4.64 21.38
N SER A 731 -1.88 -3.89 22.26
CA SER A 731 -2.54 -3.27 23.43
C SER A 731 -3.50 -2.14 23.09
N LEU A 732 -3.38 -1.58 21.88
CA LEU A 732 -4.30 -0.56 21.37
C LEU A 732 -5.62 -1.17 20.93
N GLY A 733 -5.66 -2.47 20.64
CA GLY A 733 -6.81 -3.13 20.02
C GLY A 733 -7.12 -2.63 18.62
N SER A 734 -6.19 -1.91 18.00
CA SER A 734 -6.36 -1.27 16.69
C SER A 734 -5.86 -2.17 15.58
N LYS A 735 -6.44 -2.00 14.38
CA LYS A 735 -6.00 -2.61 13.13
C LYS A 735 -5.68 -1.51 12.12
N GLY A 736 -4.92 -1.81 11.06
CA GLY A 736 -4.66 -0.85 10.00
C GLY A 736 -5.90 -0.57 9.16
N VAL A 737 -5.94 0.58 8.48
CA VAL A 737 -7.05 0.98 7.60
C VAL A 737 -6.56 1.63 6.31
N GLY A 738 -5.23 1.68 6.13
CA GLY A 738 -4.62 2.39 5.01
C GLY A 738 -5.04 1.88 3.63
N GLU A 739 -5.32 0.60 3.50
CA GLU A 739 -5.66 -0.08 2.25
C GLU A 739 -7.12 -0.58 2.21
N ALA A 740 -7.80 -0.61 3.34
CA ALA A 740 -9.12 -1.21 3.56
C ALA A 740 -10.15 -0.84 2.48
N GLY A 741 -10.38 0.46 2.25
CA GLY A 741 -11.37 0.93 1.28
C GLY A 741 -11.14 0.43 -0.15
N THR A 742 -9.88 0.20 -0.55
CA THR A 742 -9.54 -0.27 -1.92
C THR A 742 -9.89 -1.75 -2.11
N ILE A 743 -9.81 -2.54 -1.04
CA ILE A 743 -9.94 -4.00 -1.11
C ILE A 743 -11.36 -4.42 -1.52
N ALA A 744 -12.39 -3.78 -0.96
CA ALA A 744 -13.77 -4.10 -1.30
C ALA A 744 -14.30 -3.38 -2.54
N ALA A 745 -13.79 -2.18 -2.84
CA ALA A 745 -14.50 -1.25 -3.71
C ALA A 745 -14.61 -1.72 -5.17
N SER A 746 -13.56 -2.29 -5.73
CA SER A 746 -13.60 -2.77 -7.12
C SER A 746 -14.63 -3.90 -7.32
N ALA A 747 -14.75 -4.81 -6.33
CA ALA A 747 -15.73 -5.88 -6.37
C ALA A 747 -17.16 -5.36 -6.20
N ALA A 748 -17.39 -4.43 -5.27
CA ALA A 748 -18.72 -3.84 -5.05
C ALA A 748 -19.23 -3.12 -6.31
N VAL A 749 -18.36 -2.33 -6.98
CA VAL A 749 -18.69 -1.64 -8.24
C VAL A 749 -18.98 -2.63 -9.35
N THR A 750 -18.13 -3.63 -9.53
CA THR A 750 -18.29 -4.64 -10.61
C THR A 750 -19.55 -5.44 -10.41
N ASN A 751 -19.86 -5.90 -9.20
CA ASN A 751 -21.11 -6.59 -8.89
C ASN A 751 -22.33 -5.71 -9.16
N ALA A 752 -22.25 -4.38 -8.86
CA ALA A 752 -23.33 -3.45 -9.13
C ALA A 752 -23.60 -3.29 -10.66
N VAL A 753 -22.54 -3.20 -11.45
CA VAL A 753 -22.68 -3.11 -12.92
C VAL A 753 -23.24 -4.40 -13.50
N ILE A 754 -22.75 -5.57 -13.07
CA ILE A 754 -23.28 -6.86 -13.52
C ILE A 754 -24.77 -7.00 -13.13
N ASP A 755 -25.13 -6.59 -11.91
CA ASP A 755 -26.53 -6.60 -11.44
C ASP A 755 -27.43 -5.69 -12.28
N ALA A 756 -26.93 -4.50 -12.65
CA ALA A 756 -27.64 -3.58 -13.56
C ALA A 756 -27.89 -4.17 -14.94
N LEU A 757 -26.91 -4.90 -15.46
CA LEU A 757 -26.92 -5.44 -16.83
C LEU A 757 -27.55 -6.83 -16.97
N ARG A 758 -27.78 -7.53 -15.86
CA ARG A 758 -28.40 -8.87 -15.86
C ARG A 758 -29.71 -8.97 -16.64
N PRO A 759 -30.64 -7.98 -16.57
CA PRO A 759 -31.85 -7.99 -17.38
C PRO A 759 -31.61 -7.87 -18.88
N LEU A 760 -30.43 -7.41 -19.31
CA LEU A 760 -29.99 -7.32 -20.70
C LEU A 760 -29.23 -8.58 -21.17
N GLY A 761 -29.07 -9.59 -20.29
CA GLY A 761 -28.40 -10.84 -20.62
C GLY A 761 -26.90 -10.86 -20.31
N VAL A 762 -26.32 -9.75 -19.80
CA VAL A 762 -24.91 -9.71 -19.38
C VAL A 762 -24.80 -10.26 -17.97
N THR A 763 -24.09 -11.37 -17.81
CA THR A 763 -23.93 -12.06 -16.50
C THR A 763 -22.53 -11.95 -15.93
N TYR A 764 -21.54 -11.52 -16.72
CA TYR A 764 -20.16 -11.38 -16.34
C TYR A 764 -19.43 -10.35 -17.19
N MET A 765 -18.51 -9.61 -16.58
CA MET A 765 -17.58 -8.71 -17.25
C MET A 765 -16.27 -8.59 -16.45
N ASN A 766 -15.15 -8.42 -17.15
CA ASN A 766 -13.87 -8.03 -16.55
C ASN A 766 -13.68 -6.52 -16.52
N MET A 767 -13.05 -6.01 -15.47
CA MET A 767 -12.61 -4.60 -15.41
C MET A 767 -11.60 -4.25 -16.51
N PRO A 768 -11.44 -2.96 -16.86
CA PRO A 768 -12.28 -1.82 -16.46
C PRO A 768 -13.62 -1.84 -17.22
N LEU A 769 -14.67 -1.43 -16.53
CA LEU A 769 -16.05 -1.36 -17.06
C LEU A 769 -16.26 0.00 -17.73
N SER A 770 -15.40 0.31 -18.69
CA SER A 770 -15.47 1.56 -19.45
C SER A 770 -16.74 1.61 -20.32
N PRO A 771 -17.25 2.81 -20.68
CA PRO A 771 -18.48 2.93 -21.45
C PRO A 771 -18.48 2.08 -22.73
N MET A 772 -17.39 2.05 -23.47
CA MET A 772 -17.26 1.25 -24.70
C MET A 772 -17.43 -0.24 -24.42
N ARG A 773 -16.72 -0.77 -23.40
CA ARG A 773 -16.80 -2.21 -23.06
C ARG A 773 -18.17 -2.62 -22.52
N VAL A 774 -18.82 -1.74 -21.73
CA VAL A 774 -20.18 -1.97 -21.26
C VAL A 774 -21.18 -1.97 -22.42
N TRP A 775 -21.05 -1.04 -23.36
CA TRP A 775 -21.86 -0.96 -24.56
C TRP A 775 -21.67 -2.19 -25.46
N GLU A 776 -20.45 -2.63 -25.67
CA GLU A 776 -20.12 -3.86 -26.42
C GLU A 776 -20.76 -5.09 -25.79
N ALA A 777 -20.64 -5.27 -24.48
CA ALA A 777 -21.26 -6.39 -23.76
C ALA A 777 -22.79 -6.39 -23.88
N ILE A 778 -23.45 -5.23 -23.79
CA ILE A 778 -24.88 -5.09 -24.00
C ILE A 778 -25.26 -5.47 -25.44
N THR A 779 -24.48 -5.05 -26.43
CA THR A 779 -24.71 -5.31 -27.83
C THR A 779 -24.58 -6.79 -28.17
N GLN A 780 -23.49 -7.42 -27.70
CA GLN A 780 -23.24 -8.86 -27.85
C GLN A 780 -24.35 -9.70 -27.21
N ALA A 781 -24.80 -9.36 -26.02
CA ALA A 781 -25.86 -10.06 -25.32
C ALA A 781 -27.21 -9.95 -26.10
N LYS A 782 -27.52 -8.81 -26.75
CA LYS A 782 -28.70 -8.62 -27.59
C LYS A 782 -28.65 -9.46 -28.88
N GLU A 783 -27.46 -9.68 -29.42
CA GLU A 783 -27.22 -10.49 -30.61
C GLU A 783 -27.19 -12.01 -30.34
N GLY A 784 -27.27 -12.41 -29.05
CA GLY A 784 -27.25 -13.82 -28.63
C GLY A 784 -25.88 -14.47 -28.69
N ALA A 785 -24.79 -13.67 -28.78
CA ALA A 785 -23.43 -14.15 -28.63
C ALA A 785 -23.12 -14.37 -27.15
N PRO A 786 -22.37 -15.41 -26.73
CA PRO A 786 -21.93 -15.56 -25.39
C PRO A 786 -21.02 -14.37 -25.03
N ALA A 787 -21.38 -13.64 -23.96
CA ALA A 787 -20.62 -12.50 -23.44
C ALA A 787 -19.32 -12.96 -22.76
#